data_b8096da69e750ad4e90cc8d35b95b483
#
_entry.id   b8096da69e750ad4e90cc8d35b95b483
#
_cell.length_a   1.000
_cell.length_b   1.000
_cell.length_c   1.000
_cell.angle_alpha   90.00
_cell.angle_beta   90.00
_cell.angle_gamma   90.00
#
_symmetry.space_group_name_H-M   'P 1'
#
loop_
_entity.id
_entity.type
_entity.pdbx_description
1 polymer ?
#
loop_
_entity_poly.entity_id
_entity_poly.type
_entity_poly.pdbx_seq_one_letter_code
_entity_poly.pdbx_strand_id
1 'polypeptide(L)'
;MRRIAILGVLTLGLLLPAGAARAHEERPVTLPDGTGSVPVLRAGEPDLLVCKTDKADFERRIAKFPAELRQRNLDLFAKCQQQGVRNLQEAVDRVQRPGMTIALLPGLYREEPSQAAPTGACAKLPARWSTWGYQILTFEQQQQCPHNQNLVAILGKKDLQIEGTGAGPLDVVIDAEYRKLNAVRADRTDRTDGVYFRNFTAQRTTFNSLYVLETDGFVIDRVLTRWNDEYGFLTFAGDHGLYTDCEAYGNGDGGLYPGSASNLNDGRGHDVPRYAIEIRRCRSHDNALGYSGTAGDSMWVHDNEFYDNMVGATMDSLWPGHPGLPQNHARFENNQIHDNNRDYYRYTRDGTCARPPAERGYERGVVCSQVGVPPGTGVLVAGGNYNVFRNNRVWGHRRAAFQLFGVPAFIRGENDLAKQADTANHNRYEGNVFGVGPAGERRPNGLDVWWDGQGTGNCWQGDAGRSTPAALPVCAARAPELSGGTSRVLAEPVKLAKLYLCADFSAAQARLPAGCDWFGASGLGKVEAQLALGGSVVLALFAVLFWRRSGAGARLHRGRRGAGPSANGVAPAVAAISTRRHALIVAGTLGGLAGLTLDVVGAAVDSTLLAAVALLLMADWWLCLGVALRPRRPAFGGLTIVLGVLACVDAFDRVIHPVPFVPLGPGWVRGLLTGVWVLCAVVVLAPRRGRTEDRAVAGTEVRA
;
A
#
# COMPACT_ATOMS: atom_id res chain seq x y z
N MET A 1 30.50 -4.28 -22.65
CA MET A 1 29.17 -3.95 -23.20
C MET A 1 28.01 -4.75 -22.57
N ARG A 2 28.09 -6.05 -22.30
CA ARG A 2 27.00 -6.83 -21.64
C ARG A 2 26.66 -6.36 -20.20
N ARG A 3 27.62 -5.89 -19.41
CA ARG A 3 27.40 -5.45 -18.00
C ARG A 3 26.74 -4.06 -17.89
N ILE A 4 26.85 -3.19 -18.90
CA ILE A 4 26.21 -1.86 -18.90
C ILE A 4 24.75 -1.98 -19.37
N ALA A 5 24.44 -2.95 -20.26
CA ALA A 5 23.08 -3.26 -20.65
C ALA A 5 22.27 -3.85 -19.48
N ILE A 6 22.91 -4.58 -18.58
CA ILE A 6 22.24 -5.16 -17.39
C ILE A 6 21.87 -4.08 -16.36
N LEU A 7 22.69 -3.03 -16.18
CA LEU A 7 22.33 -1.93 -15.28
C LEU A 7 21.19 -1.06 -15.82
N GLY A 8 21.13 -0.85 -17.14
CA GLY A 8 20.02 -0.12 -17.79
C GLY A 8 18.71 -0.89 -17.78
N VAL A 9 18.75 -2.21 -17.86
CA VAL A 9 17.57 -3.08 -17.76
C VAL A 9 17.08 -3.19 -16.32
N LEU A 10 17.98 -3.18 -15.31
CA LEU A 10 17.61 -3.18 -13.92
C LEU A 10 16.93 -1.86 -13.47
N THR A 11 17.36 -0.72 -14.01
CA THR A 11 16.69 0.57 -13.72
C THR A 11 15.37 0.74 -14.45
N LEU A 12 15.18 0.15 -15.64
CA LEU A 12 13.89 0.13 -16.32
C LEU A 12 12.94 -0.94 -15.73
N GLY A 13 13.45 -2.04 -15.21
CA GLY A 13 12.68 -3.08 -14.55
C GLY A 13 12.08 -2.65 -13.21
N LEU A 14 12.66 -1.65 -12.55
CA LEU A 14 12.13 -1.04 -11.32
C LEU A 14 11.01 -0.02 -11.57
N LEU A 15 10.75 0.35 -12.84
CA LEU A 15 9.68 1.27 -13.25
C LEU A 15 8.50 0.56 -13.92
N LEU A 16 8.61 -0.75 -14.14
CA LEU A 16 7.43 -1.51 -14.52
C LEU A 16 6.61 -1.71 -13.23
N PRO A 17 5.33 -1.34 -13.22
CA PRO A 17 4.46 -1.75 -12.14
C PRO A 17 4.61 -3.27 -12.03
N ALA A 18 5.05 -3.76 -10.88
CA ALA A 18 4.85 -5.15 -10.53
C ALA A 18 3.39 -5.42 -10.85
N GLY A 19 3.14 -6.36 -11.74
CA GLY A 19 1.76 -6.62 -12.16
C GLY A 19 0.93 -6.69 -10.90
N ALA A 20 -0.06 -5.80 -10.81
CA ALA A 20 -0.90 -5.70 -9.64
C ALA A 20 -1.36 -7.11 -9.31
N ALA A 21 -0.92 -7.63 -8.20
CA ALA A 21 -1.49 -8.85 -7.67
C ALA A 21 -2.98 -8.53 -7.49
N ARG A 22 -3.82 -9.06 -8.37
CA ARG A 22 -5.28 -9.02 -8.21
C ARG A 22 -5.60 -10.01 -7.09
N ALA A 23 -5.44 -9.54 -5.86
CA ALA A 23 -5.54 -10.40 -4.71
C ALA A 23 -6.98 -10.84 -4.42
N HIS A 24 -7.99 -10.06 -4.84
CA HIS A 24 -9.37 -10.29 -4.42
C HIS A 24 -10.37 -10.34 -5.57
N GLU A 25 -9.97 -9.91 -6.77
CA GLU A 25 -10.91 -9.68 -7.87
C GLU A 25 -10.74 -10.74 -8.96
N GLU A 26 -11.70 -11.59 -9.07
CA GLU A 26 -11.78 -12.58 -10.15
C GLU A 26 -12.33 -11.94 -11.44
N ARG A 27 -13.01 -10.80 -11.33
CA ARG A 27 -13.60 -9.98 -12.38
C ARG A 27 -13.74 -8.53 -11.91
N PRO A 28 -14.05 -7.58 -12.79
CA PRO A 28 -14.47 -6.26 -12.36
C PRO A 28 -15.66 -6.35 -11.41
N VAL A 29 -15.57 -5.76 -10.23
CA VAL A 29 -16.62 -5.77 -9.21
C VAL A 29 -17.53 -4.57 -9.39
N THR A 30 -18.79 -4.73 -9.04
CA THR A 30 -19.81 -3.67 -9.13
C THR A 30 -20.27 -3.27 -7.73
N LEU A 31 -20.23 -1.97 -7.43
CA LEU A 31 -20.79 -1.46 -6.19
C LEU A 31 -22.32 -1.68 -6.17
N PRO A 32 -22.91 -2.00 -5.00
CA PRO A 32 -24.35 -2.09 -4.84
C PRO A 32 -25.06 -0.78 -5.20
N ASP A 33 -26.32 -0.88 -5.57
CA ASP A 33 -27.15 0.30 -5.92
C ASP A 33 -27.66 1.08 -4.69
N GLY A 34 -27.40 0.57 -3.49
CA GLY A 34 -27.77 1.22 -2.23
C GLY A 34 -29.26 1.22 -1.90
N THR A 35 -30.04 0.34 -2.54
CA THR A 35 -31.49 0.20 -2.27
C THR A 35 -31.81 -0.76 -1.13
N GLY A 36 -30.81 -1.47 -0.61
CA GLY A 36 -30.93 -2.39 0.51
C GLY A 36 -31.13 -1.72 1.87
N SER A 37 -30.93 -2.48 2.90
CA SER A 37 -30.94 -2.00 4.29
C SER A 37 -30.11 -2.92 5.18
N VAL A 38 -29.65 -2.42 6.32
CA VAL A 38 -28.98 -3.26 7.33
C VAL A 38 -29.95 -4.32 7.84
N PRO A 39 -29.65 -5.62 7.69
CA PRO A 39 -30.53 -6.70 8.15
C PRO A 39 -30.77 -6.65 9.66
N VAL A 40 -31.98 -7.03 10.07
CA VAL A 40 -32.36 -7.10 11.47
C VAL A 40 -32.38 -8.56 11.92
N LEU A 41 -31.87 -8.81 13.15
CA LEU A 41 -31.91 -10.14 13.76
C LEU A 41 -33.34 -10.67 13.83
N ARG A 42 -33.58 -11.82 13.27
CA ARG A 42 -34.84 -12.54 13.37
C ARG A 42 -34.79 -13.51 14.55
N ALA A 43 -35.61 -13.23 15.55
CA ALA A 43 -35.79 -14.12 16.70
C ALA A 43 -36.87 -15.18 16.36
N GLY A 44 -36.75 -16.34 16.97
CA GLY A 44 -37.75 -17.40 16.83
C GLY A 44 -37.13 -18.78 16.62
N GLU A 45 -38.00 -19.75 16.23
CA GLU A 45 -37.53 -21.09 15.89
C GLU A 45 -36.82 -21.06 14.52
N PRO A 46 -35.63 -21.67 14.43
CA PRO A 46 -34.90 -21.74 13.15
C PRO A 46 -35.63 -22.62 12.15
N ASP A 47 -35.60 -22.23 10.85
CA ASP A 47 -36.15 -23.03 9.76
C ASP A 47 -35.32 -24.31 9.53
N LEU A 48 -34.00 -24.23 9.71
CA LEU A 48 -33.09 -25.35 9.49
C LEU A 48 -32.13 -25.50 10.67
N LEU A 49 -31.86 -26.74 11.04
CA LEU A 49 -30.92 -27.10 12.11
C LEU A 49 -29.73 -27.85 11.57
N VAL A 50 -28.55 -27.49 12.05
CA VAL A 50 -27.29 -28.15 11.72
C VAL A 50 -26.65 -28.64 13.01
N CYS A 51 -26.36 -29.94 13.10
CA CYS A 51 -25.71 -30.53 14.27
C CYS A 51 -24.86 -31.76 13.90
N LYS A 52 -23.81 -32.00 14.64
CA LYS A 52 -23.04 -33.25 14.54
C LYS A 52 -23.78 -34.40 15.27
N THR A 53 -23.41 -35.64 14.98
CA THR A 53 -24.08 -36.82 15.55
C THR A 53 -23.54 -37.23 16.91
N ASP A 54 -22.33 -36.84 17.29
CA ASP A 54 -21.70 -37.19 18.56
C ASP A 54 -22.35 -36.45 19.72
N LYS A 55 -23.31 -37.15 20.36
CA LYS A 55 -24.02 -36.65 21.54
C LYS A 55 -23.09 -36.37 22.72
N ALA A 56 -22.11 -37.20 22.93
CA ALA A 56 -21.19 -37.03 24.07
C ALA A 56 -20.30 -35.80 23.88
N ASP A 57 -19.83 -35.53 22.66
CA ASP A 57 -19.10 -34.29 22.36
C ASP A 57 -20.00 -33.07 22.53
N PHE A 58 -21.22 -33.13 22.02
CA PHE A 58 -22.17 -32.05 22.17
C PHE A 58 -22.49 -31.74 23.66
N GLU A 59 -22.77 -32.75 24.46
CA GLU A 59 -23.06 -32.58 25.90
C GLU A 59 -21.85 -32.00 26.67
N ARG A 60 -20.64 -32.41 26.34
CA ARG A 60 -19.41 -31.83 26.90
C ARG A 60 -19.32 -30.32 26.61
N ARG A 61 -19.62 -29.92 25.36
CA ARG A 61 -19.55 -28.52 24.93
C ARG A 61 -20.53 -27.64 25.68
N ILE A 62 -21.74 -28.10 25.88
CA ILE A 62 -22.79 -27.32 26.56
C ILE A 62 -22.80 -27.46 28.08
N ALA A 63 -21.95 -28.31 28.68
CA ALA A 63 -21.96 -28.62 30.08
C ALA A 63 -21.88 -27.41 31.02
N LYS A 64 -21.15 -26.37 30.59
CA LYS A 64 -20.93 -25.12 31.33
C LYS A 64 -21.90 -23.99 30.96
N PHE A 65 -22.86 -24.23 30.06
CA PHE A 65 -23.83 -23.21 29.69
C PHE A 65 -24.81 -22.88 30.85
N PRO A 66 -25.31 -21.67 30.90
CA PRO A 66 -26.46 -21.34 31.75
C PRO A 66 -27.60 -22.34 31.54
N ALA A 67 -28.32 -22.67 32.59
CA ALA A 67 -29.28 -23.76 32.58
C ALA A 67 -30.34 -23.64 31.47
N GLU A 68 -30.87 -22.46 31.27
CA GLU A 68 -31.86 -22.19 30.21
C GLU A 68 -31.28 -22.39 28.78
N LEU A 69 -30.08 -21.83 28.53
CA LEU A 69 -29.42 -21.99 27.26
C LEU A 69 -29.02 -23.45 27.00
N ARG A 70 -28.58 -24.15 28.04
CA ARG A 70 -28.27 -25.58 27.96
C ARG A 70 -29.51 -26.40 27.61
N GLN A 71 -30.63 -26.16 28.27
CA GLN A 71 -31.87 -26.86 27.97
C GLN A 71 -32.35 -26.60 26.54
N ARG A 72 -32.36 -25.33 26.12
CA ARG A 72 -32.68 -24.97 24.73
C ARG A 72 -31.80 -25.74 23.71
N ASN A 73 -30.49 -25.84 23.97
CA ASN A 73 -29.58 -26.56 23.09
C ASN A 73 -29.85 -28.08 23.10
N LEU A 74 -30.22 -28.69 24.24
CA LEU A 74 -30.65 -30.08 24.32
C LEU A 74 -31.92 -30.35 23.46
N ASP A 75 -32.89 -29.47 23.56
CA ASP A 75 -34.14 -29.58 22.80
C ASP A 75 -33.90 -29.44 21.27
N LEU A 76 -33.09 -28.44 20.89
CA LEU A 76 -32.65 -28.24 19.50
C LEU A 76 -31.83 -29.44 18.98
N PHE A 77 -30.98 -30.03 19.82
CA PHE A 77 -30.19 -31.20 19.42
C PHE A 77 -31.08 -32.40 19.18
N ALA A 78 -32.05 -32.67 20.07
CA ALA A 78 -33.01 -33.77 19.92
C ALA A 78 -33.82 -33.59 18.60
N LYS A 79 -34.29 -32.38 18.33
CA LYS A 79 -34.98 -32.02 17.07
C LYS A 79 -34.08 -32.19 15.85
N CYS A 80 -32.80 -31.74 15.97
CA CYS A 80 -31.81 -31.82 14.90
C CYS A 80 -31.44 -33.27 14.55
N GLN A 81 -31.37 -34.17 15.52
CA GLN A 81 -31.06 -35.59 15.25
C GLN A 81 -32.16 -36.27 14.40
N GLN A 82 -33.41 -35.78 14.49
CA GLN A 82 -34.54 -36.31 13.74
C GLN A 82 -34.68 -35.71 12.34
N GLN A 83 -34.55 -34.40 12.19
CA GLN A 83 -34.89 -33.68 10.96
C GLN A 83 -33.84 -32.68 10.49
N GLY A 84 -32.72 -32.50 11.23
CA GLY A 84 -31.67 -31.59 10.85
C GLY A 84 -30.68 -32.19 9.86
N VAL A 85 -29.73 -31.38 9.46
CA VAL A 85 -28.58 -31.77 8.61
C VAL A 85 -27.29 -31.81 9.40
N ARG A 86 -26.21 -32.35 8.81
CA ARG A 86 -24.92 -32.54 9.49
C ARG A 86 -23.87 -31.52 9.10
N ASN A 87 -24.11 -30.83 8.01
CA ASN A 87 -23.18 -29.87 7.41
C ASN A 87 -23.90 -28.54 7.11
N LEU A 88 -23.18 -27.43 7.25
CA LEU A 88 -23.74 -26.10 6.96
C LEU A 88 -24.11 -25.96 5.49
N GLN A 89 -23.26 -26.47 4.56
CA GLN A 89 -23.58 -26.42 3.13
C GLN A 89 -24.90 -27.09 2.78
N GLU A 90 -25.18 -28.27 3.38
CA GLU A 90 -26.47 -28.93 3.17
C GLU A 90 -27.65 -28.08 3.62
N ALA A 91 -27.52 -27.32 4.70
CA ALA A 91 -28.55 -26.39 5.15
C ALA A 91 -28.72 -25.22 4.17
N VAL A 92 -27.59 -24.64 3.71
CA VAL A 92 -27.61 -23.56 2.71
C VAL A 92 -28.29 -24.03 1.42
N ASP A 93 -28.01 -25.22 0.96
CA ASP A 93 -28.62 -25.81 -0.25
C ASP A 93 -30.13 -25.99 -0.10
N ARG A 94 -30.64 -26.26 1.13
CA ARG A 94 -32.05 -26.39 1.45
C ARG A 94 -32.82 -25.08 1.62
N VAL A 95 -32.13 -23.93 1.56
CA VAL A 95 -32.78 -22.61 1.63
C VAL A 95 -33.60 -22.40 0.34
N GLN A 96 -34.91 -22.30 0.46
CA GLN A 96 -35.85 -22.22 -0.68
C GLN A 96 -36.51 -20.86 -0.84
N ARG A 97 -36.46 -20.00 0.19
CA ARG A 97 -37.13 -18.70 0.17
C ARG A 97 -36.27 -17.66 0.93
N PRO A 98 -36.40 -16.38 0.62
CA PRO A 98 -35.81 -15.32 1.42
C PRO A 98 -36.28 -15.35 2.88
N GLY A 99 -35.47 -14.86 3.79
CA GLY A 99 -35.81 -14.73 5.20
C GLY A 99 -35.69 -16.02 6.02
N MET A 100 -35.15 -17.11 5.47
CA MET A 100 -34.91 -18.33 6.25
C MET A 100 -33.73 -18.16 7.23
N THR A 101 -33.81 -18.94 8.31
CA THR A 101 -32.85 -18.98 9.38
C THR A 101 -32.22 -20.36 9.54
N ILE A 102 -30.91 -20.42 9.67
CA ILE A 102 -30.14 -21.64 9.93
C ILE A 102 -29.51 -21.52 11.33
N ALA A 103 -29.77 -22.46 12.21
CA ALA A 103 -29.11 -22.57 13.48
C ALA A 103 -28.06 -23.69 13.48
N LEU A 104 -26.81 -23.32 13.83
CA LEU A 104 -25.72 -24.26 14.05
C LEU A 104 -25.58 -24.55 15.54
N LEU A 105 -25.71 -25.81 15.92
CA LEU A 105 -25.53 -26.24 17.29
C LEU A 105 -24.03 -26.30 17.65
N PRO A 106 -23.66 -26.21 18.94
CA PRO A 106 -22.29 -26.36 19.39
C PRO A 106 -21.60 -27.58 18.80
N GLY A 107 -20.47 -27.33 18.10
CA GLY A 107 -19.76 -28.38 17.37
C GLY A 107 -18.62 -27.85 16.53
N LEU A 108 -17.87 -28.78 15.95
CA LEU A 108 -16.80 -28.52 14.99
C LEU A 108 -17.25 -28.95 13.58
N TYR A 109 -17.34 -27.99 12.67
CA TYR A 109 -17.82 -28.16 11.30
C TYR A 109 -16.63 -28.10 10.33
N ARG A 110 -16.02 -29.25 10.07
CA ARG A 110 -14.88 -29.43 9.14
C ARG A 110 -15.15 -30.47 8.07
N GLU A 111 -16.10 -31.40 8.33
CA GLU A 111 -16.49 -32.44 7.38
C GLU A 111 -17.61 -31.97 6.44
N GLU A 112 -17.51 -30.75 5.92
CA GLU A 112 -18.42 -30.25 4.91
C GLU A 112 -18.26 -31.05 3.60
N PRO A 113 -19.34 -31.30 2.82
CA PRO A 113 -19.26 -32.04 1.57
C PRO A 113 -18.22 -31.50 0.60
N SER A 114 -17.97 -30.22 0.65
CA SER A 114 -16.93 -29.52 -0.12
C SER A 114 -15.51 -29.96 0.18
N GLN A 115 -15.25 -30.67 1.28
CA GLN A 115 -13.93 -31.26 1.58
C GLN A 115 -13.65 -32.54 0.77
N ALA A 116 -14.64 -33.14 0.16
CA ALA A 116 -14.45 -34.24 -0.78
C ALA A 116 -13.62 -33.75 -2.00
N ALA A 117 -12.86 -34.67 -2.58
CA ALA A 117 -12.10 -34.34 -3.79
C ALA A 117 -13.05 -33.94 -4.93
N PRO A 118 -12.76 -32.86 -5.67
CA PRO A 118 -13.57 -32.44 -6.80
C PRO A 118 -13.60 -33.55 -7.87
N THR A 119 -14.73 -33.67 -8.57
CA THR A 119 -14.93 -34.64 -9.64
C THR A 119 -15.23 -33.96 -10.98
N GLY A 120 -15.19 -34.70 -12.07
CA GLY A 120 -15.56 -34.21 -13.40
C GLY A 120 -14.70 -33.03 -13.87
N ALA A 121 -15.38 -31.98 -14.34
CA ALA A 121 -14.74 -30.74 -14.80
C ALA A 121 -14.01 -30.03 -13.66
N CYS A 122 -14.57 -30.04 -12.45
CA CYS A 122 -14.02 -29.37 -11.30
C CYS A 122 -12.68 -29.97 -10.82
N ALA A 123 -12.43 -31.25 -11.06
CA ALA A 123 -11.16 -31.90 -10.76
C ALA A 123 -10.00 -31.39 -11.62
N LYS A 124 -10.29 -30.76 -12.75
CA LYS A 124 -9.27 -30.21 -13.67
C LYS A 124 -8.87 -28.79 -13.33
N LEU A 125 -9.61 -28.12 -12.45
CA LEU A 125 -9.33 -26.76 -12.07
C LEU A 125 -8.25 -26.71 -10.97
N PRO A 126 -7.32 -25.73 -11.01
CA PRO A 126 -6.36 -25.57 -9.95
C PRO A 126 -7.10 -25.20 -8.64
N ALA A 127 -6.90 -26.00 -7.62
CA ALA A 127 -7.55 -25.81 -6.32
C ALA A 127 -6.54 -25.54 -5.20
N ARG A 128 -5.29 -25.19 -5.53
CA ARG A 128 -4.21 -25.22 -4.55
C ARG A 128 -3.47 -23.92 -4.45
N TRP A 129 -3.04 -23.63 -3.23
CA TRP A 129 -1.99 -22.68 -2.92
C TRP A 129 -0.72 -23.01 -3.72
N SER A 130 -0.10 -21.99 -4.32
CA SER A 130 1.21 -22.09 -4.99
C SER A 130 2.26 -21.37 -4.15
N THR A 131 3.54 -21.55 -4.48
CA THR A 131 4.65 -20.82 -3.84
C THR A 131 4.57 -19.29 -4.01
N TRP A 132 3.68 -18.81 -4.87
CA TRP A 132 3.39 -17.40 -5.12
C TRP A 132 2.07 -16.91 -4.50
N GLY A 133 1.50 -17.68 -3.59
CA GLY A 133 0.18 -17.47 -3.03
C GLY A 133 -0.84 -18.47 -3.58
N TYR A 134 -2.11 -18.16 -3.48
CA TYR A 134 -3.20 -18.97 -4.00
C TYR A 134 -3.55 -18.54 -5.42
N GLN A 135 -3.89 -19.50 -6.24
CA GLN A 135 -4.46 -19.23 -7.53
C GLN A 135 -5.98 -19.13 -7.39
N ILE A 136 -6.50 -17.91 -7.46
CA ILE A 136 -7.95 -17.68 -7.46
C ILE A 136 -8.50 -18.13 -8.81
N LEU A 137 -9.55 -18.95 -8.77
CA LEU A 137 -10.31 -19.35 -9.96
C LEU A 137 -11.02 -18.14 -10.54
N THR A 138 -11.21 -18.13 -11.88
CA THR A 138 -12.04 -17.08 -12.50
C THR A 138 -13.48 -17.15 -11.96
N PHE A 139 -14.20 -16.04 -12.11
CA PHE A 139 -15.58 -15.97 -11.67
C PHE A 139 -16.43 -17.12 -12.24
N GLU A 140 -16.35 -17.39 -13.54
CA GLU A 140 -17.07 -18.46 -14.21
C GLU A 140 -16.69 -19.85 -13.67
N GLN A 141 -15.40 -20.06 -13.39
CA GLN A 141 -14.92 -21.30 -12.78
C GLN A 141 -15.45 -21.47 -11.36
N GLN A 142 -15.53 -20.39 -10.57
CA GLN A 142 -16.11 -20.46 -9.23
C GLN A 142 -17.63 -20.67 -9.26
N GLN A 143 -18.33 -20.10 -10.23
CA GLN A 143 -19.76 -20.41 -10.44
C GLN A 143 -19.99 -21.89 -10.78
N GLN A 144 -19.16 -22.44 -11.64
CA GLN A 144 -19.25 -23.84 -12.01
C GLN A 144 -18.82 -24.80 -10.88
N CYS A 145 -17.81 -24.41 -10.11
CA CYS A 145 -17.16 -25.26 -9.10
C CYS A 145 -16.93 -24.49 -7.78
N PRO A 146 -17.99 -24.00 -7.10
CA PRO A 146 -17.86 -23.13 -5.94
C PRO A 146 -17.11 -23.79 -4.78
N HIS A 147 -17.21 -25.10 -4.66
CA HIS A 147 -16.60 -25.87 -3.57
C HIS A 147 -15.14 -26.22 -3.80
N ASN A 148 -14.55 -25.90 -4.95
CA ASN A 148 -13.10 -26.06 -5.11
C ASN A 148 -12.34 -25.19 -4.14
N GLN A 149 -12.81 -23.96 -3.90
CA GLN A 149 -12.13 -22.95 -3.10
C GLN A 149 -12.90 -22.49 -1.85
N ASN A 150 -14.19 -22.80 -1.74
CA ASN A 150 -15.01 -22.40 -0.60
C ASN A 150 -15.48 -23.62 0.19
N LEU A 151 -15.34 -23.58 1.52
CA LEU A 151 -15.88 -24.62 2.40
C LEU A 151 -17.40 -24.55 2.40
N VAL A 152 -17.94 -23.34 2.57
CA VAL A 152 -19.38 -23.03 2.45
C VAL A 152 -19.54 -21.89 1.45
N ALA A 153 -20.40 -22.12 0.43
CA ALA A 153 -20.74 -21.14 -0.59
C ALA A 153 -22.22 -20.79 -0.50
N ILE A 154 -22.51 -19.49 -0.25
CA ILE A 154 -23.86 -18.94 -0.16
C ILE A 154 -24.08 -18.12 -1.43
N LEU A 155 -24.71 -18.72 -2.42
CA LEU A 155 -24.95 -18.12 -3.72
C LEU A 155 -26.46 -18.02 -3.97
N GLY A 156 -26.95 -16.83 -4.33
CA GLY A 156 -28.35 -16.60 -4.61
C GLY A 156 -29.31 -16.77 -3.42
N LYS A 157 -28.85 -16.68 -2.18
CA LYS A 157 -29.65 -16.85 -0.97
C LYS A 157 -29.90 -15.50 -0.30
N LYS A 158 -31.06 -14.92 -0.59
CA LYS A 158 -31.42 -13.59 -0.11
C LYS A 158 -31.97 -13.63 1.33
N ASP A 159 -31.64 -12.58 2.11
CA ASP A 159 -32.12 -12.40 3.51
C ASP A 159 -31.84 -13.63 4.40
N LEU A 160 -30.74 -14.32 4.22
CA LEU A 160 -30.39 -15.52 4.97
C LEU A 160 -29.74 -15.16 6.32
N GLN A 161 -30.25 -15.73 7.43
CA GLN A 161 -29.60 -15.66 8.74
C GLN A 161 -28.93 -16.98 9.08
N ILE A 162 -27.67 -16.93 9.52
CA ILE A 162 -26.91 -18.06 10.02
C ILE A 162 -26.43 -17.73 11.44
N GLU A 163 -26.85 -18.54 12.42
CA GLU A 163 -26.57 -18.28 13.83
C GLU A 163 -26.07 -19.52 14.55
N GLY A 164 -24.97 -19.38 15.30
CA GLY A 164 -24.53 -20.38 16.27
C GLY A 164 -25.34 -20.28 17.58
N THR A 165 -25.82 -21.41 18.09
CA THR A 165 -26.63 -21.47 19.32
C THR A 165 -25.83 -21.55 20.60
N GLY A 166 -24.50 -21.45 20.54
CA GLY A 166 -23.58 -21.49 21.67
C GLY A 166 -23.68 -20.27 22.59
N ALA A 167 -23.07 -20.35 23.76
CA ALA A 167 -22.89 -19.23 24.69
C ALA A 167 -21.96 -18.15 24.11
N GLY A 168 -21.01 -18.54 23.27
CA GLY A 168 -20.09 -17.67 22.57
C GLY A 168 -19.66 -18.25 21.22
N PRO A 169 -18.93 -17.47 20.43
CA PRO A 169 -18.55 -17.87 19.06
C PRO A 169 -17.65 -19.11 19.01
N LEU A 170 -16.90 -19.40 20.07
CA LEU A 170 -16.01 -20.57 20.14
C LEU A 170 -16.74 -21.90 20.31
N ASP A 171 -18.03 -21.89 20.63
CA ASP A 171 -18.83 -23.13 20.78
C ASP A 171 -19.20 -23.74 19.43
N VAL A 172 -19.27 -22.89 18.38
CA VAL A 172 -19.60 -23.29 17.01
C VAL A 172 -18.44 -22.91 16.09
N VAL A 173 -17.70 -23.88 15.60
CA VAL A 173 -16.48 -23.64 14.82
C VAL A 173 -16.58 -24.18 13.42
N ILE A 174 -16.50 -23.32 12.43
CA ILE A 174 -16.37 -23.65 11.00
C ILE A 174 -14.89 -23.63 10.66
N ASP A 175 -14.33 -24.77 10.29
CA ASP A 175 -12.89 -24.96 10.21
C ASP A 175 -12.48 -25.47 8.82
N ALA A 176 -11.79 -24.65 8.06
CA ALA A 176 -11.35 -24.98 6.71
C ALA A 176 -10.06 -25.84 6.67
N GLU A 177 -9.38 -26.07 7.82
CA GLU A 177 -8.16 -26.87 7.94
C GLU A 177 -7.05 -26.49 6.94
N TYR A 178 -6.98 -25.23 6.53
CA TYR A 178 -6.11 -24.72 5.45
C TYR A 178 -6.28 -25.44 4.10
N ARG A 179 -7.43 -26.08 3.88
CA ARG A 179 -7.75 -26.82 2.66
C ARG A 179 -8.60 -26.01 1.67
N LYS A 180 -9.13 -24.88 2.10
CA LYS A 180 -9.96 -23.99 1.29
C LYS A 180 -9.47 -22.55 1.38
N LEU A 181 -9.69 -21.78 0.31
CA LEU A 181 -9.41 -20.35 0.32
C LEU A 181 -10.33 -19.64 1.32
N ASN A 182 -11.62 -19.88 1.25
CA ASN A 182 -12.61 -19.24 2.11
C ASN A 182 -13.34 -20.28 2.98
N ALA A 183 -13.56 -19.95 4.26
CA ALA A 183 -14.43 -20.79 5.10
C ALA A 183 -15.90 -20.58 4.74
N VAL A 184 -16.34 -19.32 4.67
CA VAL A 184 -17.70 -18.94 4.23
C VAL A 184 -17.59 -17.84 3.20
N ARG A 185 -18.18 -18.04 2.04
CA ARG A 185 -18.31 -17.03 1.00
C ARG A 185 -19.78 -16.75 0.70
N ALA A 186 -20.20 -15.47 0.79
CA ALA A 186 -21.49 -14.97 0.34
C ALA A 186 -21.26 -14.04 -0.87
N ASP A 187 -21.91 -14.35 -1.99
CA ASP A 187 -21.69 -13.67 -3.26
C ASP A 187 -23.01 -13.16 -3.83
N ARG A 188 -23.04 -11.91 -4.28
CA ARG A 188 -24.19 -11.27 -4.91
C ARG A 188 -24.59 -11.90 -6.23
N THR A 189 -23.77 -12.70 -6.86
CA THR A 189 -24.14 -13.41 -8.07
C THR A 189 -25.49 -14.08 -7.82
N ASP A 190 -26.55 -13.68 -8.44
CA ASP A 190 -27.91 -14.09 -8.14
C ASP A 190 -28.54 -13.50 -6.84
N ARG A 191 -28.05 -12.34 -6.36
CA ARG A 191 -28.65 -11.55 -5.27
C ARG A 191 -28.55 -12.14 -3.88
N THR A 192 -27.36 -12.43 -3.41
CA THR A 192 -27.10 -12.78 -2.00
C THR A 192 -27.06 -11.51 -1.14
N ASP A 193 -28.16 -10.77 -1.07
CA ASP A 193 -28.31 -9.57 -0.24
C ASP A 193 -29.03 -9.90 1.08
N GLY A 194 -28.82 -9.08 2.09
CA GLY A 194 -29.55 -9.19 3.36
C GLY A 194 -29.04 -10.31 4.28
N VAL A 195 -27.76 -10.71 4.16
CA VAL A 195 -27.21 -11.81 4.98
C VAL A 195 -26.89 -11.39 6.41
N TYR A 196 -27.19 -12.27 7.38
CA TYR A 196 -26.92 -12.06 8.79
C TYR A 196 -26.11 -13.22 9.36
N PHE A 197 -24.89 -12.96 9.78
CA PHE A 197 -23.99 -13.92 10.41
C PHE A 197 -23.88 -13.64 11.90
N ARG A 198 -24.03 -14.66 12.75
CA ARG A 198 -24.02 -14.48 14.19
C ARG A 198 -23.40 -15.63 14.95
N ASN A 199 -22.59 -15.29 15.96
CA ASN A 199 -22.16 -16.14 17.07
C ASN A 199 -21.54 -17.47 16.67
N PHE A 200 -20.55 -17.44 15.77
CA PHE A 200 -19.72 -18.59 15.40
C PHE A 200 -18.27 -18.17 15.11
N THR A 201 -17.39 -19.14 15.08
CA THR A 201 -15.99 -18.97 14.66
C THR A 201 -15.81 -19.53 13.26
N ALA A 202 -15.12 -18.80 12.40
CA ALA A 202 -14.60 -19.29 11.13
C ALA A 202 -13.07 -19.20 11.15
N GLN A 203 -12.36 -20.25 10.71
CA GLN A 203 -10.91 -20.33 10.92
C GLN A 203 -10.16 -21.17 9.91
N ARG A 204 -8.83 -21.01 9.91
CA ARG A 204 -7.82 -21.84 9.23
C ARG A 204 -8.05 -21.95 7.73
N THR A 205 -8.11 -20.79 7.07
CA THR A 205 -8.19 -20.67 5.62
C THR A 205 -6.84 -20.32 5.02
N THR A 206 -6.69 -20.55 3.73
CA THR A 206 -5.53 -20.11 2.97
C THR A 206 -5.75 -18.74 2.32
N PHE A 207 -6.88 -18.09 2.59
CA PHE A 207 -7.23 -16.75 2.13
C PHE A 207 -8.16 -16.09 3.16
N ASN A 208 -9.48 -15.99 2.91
CA ASN A 208 -10.42 -15.29 3.78
C ASN A 208 -11.20 -16.24 4.68
N SER A 209 -11.43 -15.84 5.91
CA SER A 209 -12.32 -16.62 6.77
C SER A 209 -13.79 -16.43 6.38
N LEU A 210 -14.27 -15.19 6.44
CA LEU A 210 -15.60 -14.81 6.00
C LEU A 210 -15.49 -13.79 4.87
N TYR A 211 -15.97 -14.15 3.69
CA TYR A 211 -15.94 -13.31 2.50
C TYR A 211 -17.36 -12.97 2.02
N VAL A 212 -17.69 -11.67 2.05
CA VAL A 212 -18.97 -11.13 1.55
C VAL A 212 -18.68 -10.21 0.38
N LEU A 213 -19.19 -10.53 -0.80
CA LEU A 213 -18.86 -9.84 -2.05
C LEU A 213 -20.10 -9.20 -2.68
N GLU A 214 -20.00 -7.93 -3.08
CA GLU A 214 -21.03 -7.18 -3.80
C GLU A 214 -22.42 -7.25 -3.16
N THR A 215 -22.52 -7.18 -1.84
CA THR A 215 -23.74 -7.43 -1.08
C THR A 215 -24.31 -6.12 -0.56
N ASP A 216 -25.58 -5.88 -0.81
CA ASP A 216 -26.36 -4.77 -0.25
C ASP A 216 -27.19 -5.26 0.97
N GLY A 217 -26.72 -4.91 2.14
CA GLY A 217 -27.26 -5.38 3.42
C GLY A 217 -26.54 -6.63 3.94
N PHE A 218 -25.71 -6.46 4.96
CA PHE A 218 -25.12 -7.58 5.69
C PHE A 218 -24.85 -7.22 7.14
N VAL A 219 -24.86 -8.22 8.02
CA VAL A 219 -24.49 -8.09 9.44
C VAL A 219 -23.52 -9.18 9.84
N ILE A 220 -22.47 -8.80 10.55
CA ILE A 220 -21.51 -9.67 11.23
C ILE A 220 -21.59 -9.37 12.72
N ASP A 221 -22.32 -10.20 13.48
CA ASP A 221 -22.64 -10.02 14.89
C ASP A 221 -22.00 -11.12 15.72
N ARG A 222 -21.07 -10.78 16.63
CA ARG A 222 -20.37 -11.73 17.51
C ARG A 222 -19.74 -12.90 16.77
N VAL A 223 -19.19 -12.67 15.59
CA VAL A 223 -18.41 -13.66 14.86
C VAL A 223 -16.93 -13.49 15.18
N LEU A 224 -16.25 -14.60 15.36
CA LEU A 224 -14.80 -14.66 15.52
C LEU A 224 -14.15 -15.23 14.27
N THR A 225 -13.09 -14.57 13.79
CA THR A 225 -12.23 -15.12 12.73
C THR A 225 -10.79 -15.20 13.20
N ARG A 226 -10.09 -16.30 12.89
CA ARG A 226 -8.72 -16.47 13.34
C ARG A 226 -7.89 -17.42 12.48
N TRP A 227 -6.56 -17.21 12.50
CA TRP A 227 -5.58 -18.11 11.94
C TRP A 227 -5.75 -18.32 10.43
N ASN A 228 -5.90 -17.23 9.71
CA ASN A 228 -6.05 -17.24 8.27
C ASN A 228 -4.80 -16.70 7.59
N ASP A 229 -4.51 -17.17 6.39
CA ASP A 229 -3.30 -16.75 5.68
C ASP A 229 -3.41 -15.32 5.19
N GLU A 230 -4.62 -14.79 5.04
CA GLU A 230 -4.86 -13.39 4.66
C GLU A 230 -5.88 -12.72 5.60
N TYR A 231 -7.15 -12.60 5.22
CA TYR A 231 -8.12 -11.80 5.96
C TYR A 231 -8.95 -12.60 6.97
N GLY A 232 -9.25 -11.96 8.08
CA GLY A 232 -10.30 -12.44 8.98
C GLY A 232 -11.67 -12.24 8.34
N PHE A 233 -12.11 -10.99 8.26
CA PHE A 233 -13.33 -10.59 7.56
C PHE A 233 -12.96 -9.79 6.32
N LEU A 234 -13.43 -10.22 5.17
CA LEU A 234 -13.42 -9.44 3.95
C LEU A 234 -14.86 -9.18 3.51
N THR A 235 -15.28 -7.90 3.51
CA THR A 235 -16.48 -7.49 2.77
C THR A 235 -16.04 -6.56 1.66
N PHE A 236 -16.31 -6.96 0.41
CA PHE A 236 -15.80 -6.25 -0.75
C PHE A 236 -16.95 -5.78 -1.64
N ALA A 237 -16.93 -4.51 -2.02
CA ALA A 237 -17.99 -3.85 -2.75
C ALA A 237 -19.35 -3.98 -2.04
N GLY A 238 -19.40 -3.63 -0.74
CA GLY A 238 -20.59 -3.73 0.09
C GLY A 238 -21.27 -2.40 0.39
N ASP A 239 -22.54 -2.44 0.72
CA ASP A 239 -23.32 -1.33 1.27
C ASP A 239 -24.27 -1.84 2.37
N HIS A 240 -24.82 -0.93 3.19
CA HIS A 240 -25.69 -1.26 4.34
C HIS A 240 -25.10 -2.37 5.22
N GLY A 241 -23.80 -2.27 5.49
CA GLY A 241 -23.05 -3.24 6.29
C GLY A 241 -22.96 -2.87 7.78
N LEU A 242 -22.99 -3.89 8.64
CA LEU A 242 -22.72 -3.74 10.06
C LEU A 242 -21.80 -4.85 10.57
N TYR A 243 -20.67 -4.46 11.19
CA TYR A 243 -19.89 -5.35 12.06
C TYR A 243 -20.14 -4.93 13.50
N THR A 244 -20.49 -5.86 14.35
CA THR A 244 -20.75 -5.55 15.77
C THR A 244 -20.27 -6.67 16.67
N ASP A 245 -19.63 -6.29 17.77
CA ASP A 245 -19.16 -7.23 18.81
C ASP A 245 -18.29 -8.38 18.25
N CYS A 246 -17.56 -8.14 17.16
CA CYS A 246 -16.78 -9.15 16.46
C CYS A 246 -15.32 -9.21 16.95
N GLU A 247 -14.62 -10.27 16.59
CA GLU A 247 -13.22 -10.44 16.92
C GLU A 247 -12.43 -11.07 15.77
N ALA A 248 -11.22 -10.56 15.52
CA ALA A 248 -10.34 -11.10 14.47
C ALA A 248 -8.89 -11.14 14.97
N TYR A 249 -8.23 -12.30 14.90
CA TYR A 249 -6.82 -12.40 15.26
C TYR A 249 -6.04 -13.50 14.54
N GLY A 250 -4.72 -13.30 14.46
CA GLY A 250 -3.81 -14.26 13.84
C GLY A 250 -3.96 -14.33 12.33
N ASN A 251 -4.29 -13.23 11.65
CA ASN A 251 -4.49 -13.18 10.21
C ASN A 251 -3.29 -12.52 9.51
N GLY A 252 -2.92 -13.05 8.34
CA GLY A 252 -1.75 -12.61 7.57
C GLY A 252 -1.89 -11.27 6.91
N ASP A 253 -3.10 -10.73 6.80
CA ASP A 253 -3.39 -9.36 6.39
C ASP A 253 -4.37 -8.71 7.38
N GLY A 254 -5.46 -8.09 6.93
CA GLY A 254 -6.41 -7.41 7.79
C GLY A 254 -7.28 -8.34 8.62
N GLY A 255 -7.39 -8.06 9.92
CA GLY A 255 -8.42 -8.68 10.75
C GLY A 255 -9.81 -8.28 10.24
N LEU A 256 -10.03 -6.98 10.05
CA LEU A 256 -11.24 -6.39 9.46
C LEU A 256 -10.88 -5.69 8.15
N TYR A 257 -11.48 -6.12 7.05
CA TYR A 257 -11.29 -5.48 5.74
C TYR A 257 -12.61 -5.20 5.03
N PRO A 258 -13.23 -4.02 5.27
CA PRO A 258 -14.34 -3.52 4.48
C PRO A 258 -13.83 -2.80 3.23
N GLY A 259 -13.35 -3.56 2.24
CA GLY A 259 -12.75 -3.02 1.03
C GLY A 259 -13.77 -2.54 0.01
N SER A 260 -13.43 -1.50 -0.73
CA SER A 260 -14.24 -0.99 -1.87
C SER A 260 -15.72 -0.81 -1.55
N ALA A 261 -16.06 -0.26 -0.39
CA ALA A 261 -17.46 0.01 -0.05
C ALA A 261 -18.06 1.10 -0.96
N SER A 262 -19.39 1.22 -0.92
CA SER A 262 -20.11 2.18 -1.74
C SER A 262 -19.63 3.63 -1.51
N ASN A 263 -19.25 4.31 -2.57
CA ASN A 263 -18.76 5.70 -2.57
C ASN A 263 -19.91 6.73 -2.57
N LEU A 264 -20.88 6.52 -1.74
CA LEU A 264 -22.15 7.28 -1.73
C LEU A 264 -22.02 8.75 -1.30
N ASN A 265 -20.90 9.13 -0.73
CA ASN A 265 -20.60 10.50 -0.31
C ASN A 265 -19.62 11.22 -1.26
N ASP A 266 -19.34 10.66 -2.41
CA ASP A 266 -18.43 11.27 -3.38
C ASP A 266 -18.87 12.69 -3.77
N GLY A 267 -17.91 13.62 -3.81
CA GLY A 267 -18.16 15.04 -4.09
C GLY A 267 -18.83 15.84 -2.98
N ARG A 268 -19.16 15.25 -1.80
CA ARG A 268 -19.86 15.93 -0.70
C ARG A 268 -18.93 16.62 0.32
N GLY A 269 -17.64 16.47 0.18
CA GLY A 269 -16.70 17.00 1.18
C GLY A 269 -16.89 16.30 2.54
N HIS A 270 -17.10 17.08 3.60
CA HIS A 270 -17.37 16.53 4.94
C HIS A 270 -18.87 16.32 5.26
N ASP A 271 -19.75 16.55 4.29
CA ASP A 271 -21.18 16.28 4.45
C ASP A 271 -21.45 14.79 4.17
N VAL A 272 -21.57 14.01 5.24
CA VAL A 272 -21.74 12.56 5.19
C VAL A 272 -23.10 12.20 5.78
N PRO A 273 -24.17 12.18 4.98
CA PRO A 273 -25.54 11.92 5.48
C PRO A 273 -25.75 10.48 5.92
N ARG A 274 -25.00 9.50 5.36
CA ARG A 274 -24.97 8.12 5.85
C ARG A 274 -23.62 7.47 5.54
N TYR A 275 -23.33 6.39 6.25
CA TYR A 275 -22.19 5.53 6.00
C TYR A 275 -22.61 4.26 5.26
N ALA A 276 -21.73 3.72 4.44
CA ALA A 276 -21.94 2.45 3.75
C ALA A 276 -21.84 1.28 4.73
N ILE A 277 -20.84 1.32 5.60
CA ILE A 277 -20.57 0.27 6.57
C ILE A 277 -20.28 0.88 7.93
N GLU A 278 -20.92 0.36 8.98
CA GLU A 278 -20.63 0.65 10.38
C GLU A 278 -19.86 -0.50 11.02
N ILE A 279 -18.79 -0.19 11.78
CA ILE A 279 -17.98 -1.17 12.50
C ILE A 279 -17.85 -0.71 13.94
N ARG A 280 -18.38 -1.49 14.89
CA ARG A 280 -18.41 -1.10 16.30
C ARG A 280 -18.20 -2.25 17.26
N ARG A 281 -17.58 -1.94 18.38
CA ARG A 281 -17.31 -2.88 19.50
C ARG A 281 -16.63 -4.18 19.06
N CYS A 282 -15.83 -4.08 17.99
CA CYS A 282 -15.00 -5.18 17.51
C CYS A 282 -13.60 -5.08 18.10
N ARG A 283 -12.95 -6.22 18.27
CA ARG A 283 -11.53 -6.34 18.62
C ARG A 283 -10.75 -6.95 17.49
N SER A 284 -9.67 -6.32 17.10
CA SER A 284 -8.80 -6.86 16.05
C SER A 284 -7.34 -6.78 16.49
N HIS A 285 -6.72 -7.95 16.69
CA HIS A 285 -5.40 -8.03 17.31
C HIS A 285 -4.56 -9.18 16.75
N ASP A 286 -3.26 -9.11 16.98
CA ASP A 286 -2.31 -10.13 16.51
C ASP A 286 -2.43 -10.42 14.99
N ASN A 287 -2.78 -9.41 14.18
CA ASN A 287 -2.83 -9.48 12.71
C ASN A 287 -1.70 -8.66 12.07
N ALA A 288 -1.50 -8.81 10.78
CA ALA A 288 -0.64 -7.85 10.06
C ALA A 288 -1.27 -6.44 10.11
N LEU A 289 -2.55 -6.32 9.82
CA LEU A 289 -3.34 -5.10 10.00
C LEU A 289 -4.52 -5.38 10.93
N GLY A 290 -4.78 -4.49 11.90
CA GLY A 290 -6.03 -4.57 12.66
C GLY A 290 -7.24 -4.27 11.78
N TYR A 291 -7.17 -3.17 11.04
CA TYR A 291 -8.16 -2.73 10.06
C TYR A 291 -7.46 -2.40 8.74
N SER A 292 -7.97 -2.93 7.65
CA SER A 292 -7.55 -2.63 6.29
C SER A 292 -8.66 -1.86 5.58
N GLY A 293 -8.39 -0.62 5.19
CA GLY A 293 -9.37 0.29 4.59
C GLY A 293 -9.04 0.67 3.16
N THR A 294 -8.44 -0.23 2.38
CA THR A 294 -8.15 0.01 0.97
C THR A 294 -9.43 0.27 0.19
N ALA A 295 -9.53 1.45 -0.43
CA ALA A 295 -10.74 1.91 -1.12
C ALA A 295 -12.03 1.84 -0.27
N GLY A 296 -11.88 1.81 1.05
CA GLY A 296 -12.98 1.76 2.01
C GLY A 296 -13.65 3.13 2.13
N ASP A 297 -14.58 3.45 1.25
CA ASP A 297 -15.32 4.71 1.28
C ASP A 297 -16.48 4.68 2.28
N SER A 298 -16.80 5.84 2.83
CA SER A 298 -18.00 6.04 3.66
C SER A 298 -18.13 5.06 4.83
N MET A 299 -17.04 4.84 5.56
CA MET A 299 -16.98 3.96 6.73
C MET A 299 -17.21 4.70 8.04
N TRP A 300 -17.95 4.09 8.96
CA TRP A 300 -18.01 4.55 10.35
C TRP A 300 -17.45 3.49 11.29
N VAL A 301 -16.25 3.75 11.82
CA VAL A 301 -15.48 2.83 12.65
C VAL A 301 -15.37 3.41 14.04
N HIS A 302 -16.10 2.86 15.02
CA HIS A 302 -16.17 3.47 16.34
C HIS A 302 -16.26 2.46 17.49
N ASP A 303 -15.79 2.87 18.65
CA ASP A 303 -15.81 2.06 19.88
C ASP A 303 -15.14 0.68 19.71
N ASN A 304 -14.11 0.58 18.85
CA ASN A 304 -13.35 -0.64 18.61
C ASN A 304 -12.00 -0.62 19.33
N GLU A 305 -11.36 -1.79 19.41
CA GLU A 305 -10.02 -1.95 19.94
C GLU A 305 -9.11 -2.62 18.87
N PHE A 306 -8.02 -1.92 18.49
CA PHE A 306 -7.01 -2.39 17.53
C PHE A 306 -5.65 -2.45 18.21
N TYR A 307 -5.16 -3.64 18.55
CA TYR A 307 -3.96 -3.77 19.37
C TYR A 307 -3.09 -4.97 18.98
N ASP A 308 -1.83 -4.91 19.35
CA ASP A 308 -0.87 -6.01 19.10
C ASP A 308 -0.77 -6.47 17.62
N ASN A 309 -1.15 -5.63 16.66
CA ASN A 309 -0.93 -5.87 15.23
C ASN A 309 0.46 -5.35 14.79
N MET A 310 0.83 -5.51 13.53
CA MET A 310 1.95 -4.76 12.96
C MET A 310 1.58 -3.29 12.79
N VAL A 311 0.37 -3.04 12.25
CA VAL A 311 -0.25 -1.72 12.10
C VAL A 311 -1.68 -1.80 12.60
N GLY A 312 -2.13 -0.81 13.36
CA GLY A 312 -3.48 -0.82 13.93
C GLY A 312 -4.56 -0.66 12.86
N ALA A 313 -4.43 0.32 11.99
CA ALA A 313 -5.35 0.56 10.89
C ALA A 313 -4.65 1.19 9.67
N THR A 314 -5.13 0.85 8.49
CA THR A 314 -4.76 1.53 7.24
C THR A 314 -6.00 2.10 6.57
N MET A 315 -5.84 3.25 5.92
CA MET A 315 -6.78 3.79 4.94
C MET A 315 -5.97 4.19 3.73
N ASP A 316 -6.23 3.56 2.59
CA ASP A 316 -5.34 3.77 1.47
C ASP A 316 -6.02 3.73 0.11
N SER A 317 -5.36 4.41 -0.84
CA SER A 317 -5.66 4.46 -2.26
C SER A 317 -4.52 3.85 -3.08
N LEU A 318 -3.89 2.76 -2.59
CA LEU A 318 -2.67 2.22 -3.19
C LEU A 318 -2.91 1.22 -4.32
N TRP A 319 -4.04 0.51 -4.30
CA TRP A 319 -4.22 -0.66 -5.15
C TRP A 319 -5.08 -0.37 -6.36
N PRO A 320 -4.52 -0.42 -7.58
CA PRO A 320 -5.29 -0.17 -8.80
C PRO A 320 -6.38 -1.23 -9.03
N GLY A 321 -7.49 -0.80 -9.63
CA GLY A 321 -8.60 -1.70 -9.99
C GLY A 321 -9.66 -1.89 -8.93
N HIS A 322 -9.46 -1.38 -7.71
CA HIS A 322 -10.50 -1.38 -6.69
C HIS A 322 -11.62 -0.40 -7.07
N PRO A 323 -12.89 -0.81 -7.14
CA PRO A 323 -14.00 0.14 -7.26
C PRO A 323 -14.05 1.00 -5.97
N GLY A 324 -14.53 2.22 -6.06
CA GLY A 324 -14.56 3.13 -4.90
C GLY A 324 -13.24 3.83 -4.58
N LEU A 325 -12.18 3.67 -5.40
CA LEU A 325 -11.04 4.57 -5.34
C LEU A 325 -11.44 5.98 -5.81
N PRO A 326 -10.90 7.03 -5.18
CA PRO A 326 -10.01 7.02 -4.02
C PRO A 326 -10.72 6.68 -2.71
N GLN A 327 -9.97 6.28 -1.67
CA GLN A 327 -10.52 6.06 -0.34
C GLN A 327 -10.96 7.40 0.26
N ASN A 328 -12.21 7.54 0.63
CA ASN A 328 -12.79 8.78 1.15
C ASN A 328 -13.71 8.53 2.35
N HIS A 329 -13.98 9.59 3.11
CA HIS A 329 -15.08 9.69 4.06
C HIS A 329 -15.11 8.62 5.18
N ALA A 330 -13.97 8.04 5.56
CA ALA A 330 -13.92 7.20 6.74
C ALA A 330 -13.97 8.06 8.01
N ARG A 331 -14.80 7.66 8.97
CA ARG A 331 -14.88 8.26 10.29
C ARG A 331 -14.43 7.25 11.34
N PHE A 332 -13.31 7.54 11.98
CA PHE A 332 -12.76 6.79 13.11
C PHE A 332 -13.03 7.56 14.40
N GLU A 333 -13.84 6.99 15.29
CA GLU A 333 -14.30 7.71 16.46
C GLU A 333 -14.28 6.82 17.72
N ASN A 334 -13.78 7.36 18.83
CA ASN A 334 -13.74 6.67 20.14
C ASN A 334 -13.04 5.30 20.14
N ASN A 335 -12.18 5.01 19.17
CA ASN A 335 -11.45 3.75 19.15
C ASN A 335 -10.26 3.78 20.09
N GLN A 336 -9.89 2.61 20.62
CA GLN A 336 -8.65 2.35 21.31
C GLN A 336 -7.67 1.69 20.32
N ILE A 337 -6.53 2.35 20.07
CA ILE A 337 -5.55 1.88 19.09
C ILE A 337 -4.19 1.86 19.79
N HIS A 338 -3.64 0.67 20.05
CA HIS A 338 -2.46 0.61 20.89
C HIS A 338 -1.55 -0.59 20.62
N ASP A 339 -0.29 -0.42 20.98
CA ASP A 339 0.73 -1.48 20.98
C ASP A 339 0.90 -2.22 19.63
N ASN A 340 0.55 -1.62 18.52
CA ASN A 340 0.66 -2.24 17.21
C ASN A 340 2.13 -2.25 16.76
N ASN A 341 2.93 -3.14 17.35
CA ASN A 341 4.38 -3.20 17.21
C ASN A 341 4.91 -4.57 16.78
N ARG A 342 4.04 -5.52 16.40
CA ARG A 342 4.46 -6.88 16.07
C ARG A 342 5.39 -6.90 14.86
N ASP A 343 6.43 -7.72 14.90
CA ASP A 343 7.32 -7.98 13.78
C ASP A 343 7.04 -9.38 13.23
N TYR A 344 6.08 -9.46 12.33
CA TYR A 344 5.76 -10.73 11.68
C TYR A 344 6.65 -11.02 10.46
N TYR A 345 7.37 -10.06 9.92
CA TYR A 345 8.34 -10.32 8.87
C TYR A 345 9.50 -11.22 9.31
N ARG A 346 9.70 -11.38 10.64
CA ARG A 346 10.64 -12.38 11.16
C ARG A 346 10.37 -13.78 10.60
N TYR A 347 9.11 -14.14 10.42
CA TYR A 347 8.71 -15.45 9.90
C TYR A 347 8.91 -15.59 8.39
N THR A 348 8.96 -14.50 7.65
CA THR A 348 9.40 -14.48 6.27
C THR A 348 10.92 -14.70 6.16
N ARG A 349 11.67 -14.04 7.05
CA ARG A 349 13.15 -14.15 7.05
C ARG A 349 13.67 -15.51 7.50
N ASP A 350 13.01 -16.17 8.43
CA ASP A 350 13.43 -17.51 8.92
C ASP A 350 12.90 -18.67 8.06
N GLY A 351 12.15 -18.35 6.99
CA GLY A 351 11.59 -19.33 6.07
C GLY A 351 10.30 -20.01 6.53
N THR A 352 9.75 -19.64 7.69
CA THR A 352 8.48 -20.22 8.17
C THR A 352 7.33 -19.94 7.19
N CYS A 353 7.24 -18.73 6.64
CA CYS A 353 6.19 -18.35 5.71
C CYS A 353 6.33 -18.99 4.31
N ALA A 354 7.46 -19.56 3.98
CA ALA A 354 7.64 -20.34 2.75
C ALA A 354 7.01 -21.74 2.81
N ARG A 355 6.62 -22.20 4.01
CA ARG A 355 5.94 -23.49 4.19
C ARG A 355 4.46 -23.41 3.78
N PRO A 356 3.81 -24.54 3.50
CA PRO A 356 2.36 -24.59 3.35
C PRO A 356 1.64 -23.99 4.58
N PRO A 357 0.52 -23.27 4.43
CA PRO A 357 -0.17 -22.61 5.54
C PRO A 357 -0.45 -23.53 6.75
N ALA A 358 -0.85 -24.77 6.51
CA ALA A 358 -1.09 -25.77 7.58
C ALA A 358 0.16 -26.09 8.44
N GLU A 359 1.35 -25.82 7.96
CA GLU A 359 2.62 -26.13 8.63
C GLU A 359 3.27 -24.91 9.28
N ARG A 360 2.74 -23.72 9.08
CA ARG A 360 3.33 -22.46 9.57
C ARG A 360 3.15 -22.27 11.07
N GLY A 361 2.01 -22.73 11.63
CA GLY A 361 1.72 -22.63 13.05
C GLY A 361 1.02 -21.35 13.48
N TYR A 362 0.05 -20.92 12.70
CA TYR A 362 -0.82 -19.77 13.05
C TYR A 362 -1.44 -19.90 14.45
N GLU A 363 -1.83 -21.12 14.82
CA GLU A 363 -2.40 -21.42 16.14
C GLU A 363 -1.40 -21.24 17.30
N ARG A 364 -0.12 -21.06 17.00
CA ARG A 364 0.96 -20.79 17.95
C ARG A 364 1.48 -19.35 17.87
N GLY A 365 0.71 -18.45 17.22
CA GLY A 365 1.04 -17.03 17.10
C GLY A 365 1.99 -16.69 15.93
N VAL A 366 2.19 -17.61 15.00
CA VAL A 366 2.82 -17.26 13.72
C VAL A 366 1.81 -16.50 12.87
N VAL A 367 2.26 -15.43 12.26
CA VAL A 367 1.50 -14.68 11.24
C VAL A 367 2.42 -14.39 10.08
N CYS A 368 2.01 -14.80 8.89
CA CYS A 368 2.75 -14.54 7.65
C CYS A 368 2.14 -13.34 6.96
N SER A 369 2.79 -12.18 7.12
CA SER A 369 2.28 -10.94 6.54
C SER A 369 2.22 -11.03 5.02
N GLN A 370 1.05 -10.77 4.46
CA GLN A 370 0.79 -10.69 3.02
C GLN A 370 0.90 -9.26 2.50
N VAL A 371 1.09 -8.29 3.38
CA VAL A 371 1.14 -6.87 3.05
C VAL A 371 2.44 -6.23 3.53
N GLY A 372 3.00 -5.35 2.70
CA GLY A 372 4.18 -4.56 3.04
C GLY A 372 3.80 -3.28 3.77
N VAL A 373 3.80 -3.30 5.12
CA VAL A 373 3.44 -2.15 5.95
C VAL A 373 4.48 -1.88 7.05
N PRO A 374 4.63 -0.64 7.52
CA PRO A 374 5.63 -0.28 8.53
C PRO A 374 5.16 -0.63 9.95
N PRO A 375 5.69 -1.69 10.59
CA PRO A 375 5.30 -2.05 11.95
C PRO A 375 5.56 -0.92 12.96
N GLY A 376 4.70 -0.82 13.95
CA GLY A 376 4.82 0.20 14.99
C GLY A 376 3.99 1.46 14.71
N THR A 377 3.02 1.37 13.83
CA THR A 377 2.12 2.48 13.45
C THR A 377 0.71 2.22 13.98
N GLY A 378 0.10 3.25 14.56
CA GLY A 378 -1.31 3.20 14.98
C GLY A 378 -2.23 3.24 13.78
N VAL A 379 -2.25 4.35 13.06
CA VAL A 379 -3.09 4.55 11.88
C VAL A 379 -2.25 5.09 10.73
N LEU A 380 -2.33 4.43 9.59
CA LEU A 380 -1.65 4.81 8.35
C LEU A 380 -2.68 5.29 7.34
N VAL A 381 -2.61 6.55 6.93
CA VAL A 381 -3.44 7.12 5.86
C VAL A 381 -2.57 7.37 4.63
N ALA A 382 -2.77 6.57 3.59
CA ALA A 382 -2.00 6.61 2.36
C ALA A 382 -2.88 7.02 1.18
N GLY A 383 -3.04 8.32 0.96
CA GLY A 383 -3.82 8.87 -0.15
C GLY A 383 -5.34 8.90 0.09
N GLY A 384 -5.81 8.76 1.31
CA GLY A 384 -7.23 8.89 1.64
C GLY A 384 -7.66 10.34 1.85
N ASN A 385 -8.91 10.68 1.51
CA ASN A 385 -9.43 12.04 1.61
C ASN A 385 -10.65 12.15 2.51
N TYR A 386 -10.89 13.33 3.05
CA TYR A 386 -12.07 13.66 3.86
C TYR A 386 -12.31 12.73 5.05
N ASN A 387 -11.28 12.03 5.52
CA ASN A 387 -11.37 11.19 6.70
C ASN A 387 -11.44 12.04 7.98
N VAL A 388 -12.17 11.56 8.97
CA VAL A 388 -12.29 12.20 10.28
C VAL A 388 -11.84 11.23 11.37
N PHE A 389 -10.80 11.60 12.09
CA PHE A 389 -10.29 10.88 13.25
C PHE A 389 -10.63 11.68 14.51
N ARG A 390 -11.61 11.21 15.30
CA ARG A 390 -12.14 11.97 16.43
C ARG A 390 -12.13 11.15 17.72
N ASN A 391 -11.67 11.76 18.79
CA ASN A 391 -11.72 11.21 20.14
C ASN A 391 -11.10 9.80 20.29
N ASN A 392 -10.22 9.40 19.38
CA ASN A 392 -9.52 8.13 19.52
C ASN A 392 -8.43 8.24 20.56
N ARG A 393 -8.17 7.15 21.26
CA ARG A 393 -7.05 7.02 22.19
C ARG A 393 -5.98 6.17 21.51
N VAL A 394 -4.78 6.75 21.28
CA VAL A 394 -3.71 6.11 20.48
C VAL A 394 -2.40 6.13 21.25
N TRP A 395 -1.89 4.97 21.68
CA TRP A 395 -0.70 4.90 22.53
C TRP A 395 0.16 3.66 22.30
N GLY A 396 1.42 3.74 22.75
CA GLY A 396 2.34 2.61 22.80
C GLY A 396 2.91 2.19 21.44
N HIS A 397 2.81 3.03 20.41
CA HIS A 397 3.37 2.76 19.09
C HIS A 397 4.83 3.23 19.03
N ARG A 398 5.75 2.35 18.67
CA ARG A 398 7.16 2.72 18.61
C ARG A 398 7.50 3.66 17.45
N ARG A 399 6.67 3.73 16.40
CA ARG A 399 6.85 4.60 15.24
C ARG A 399 5.99 5.86 15.34
N ALA A 400 4.73 5.76 15.04
CA ALA A 400 3.83 6.90 15.08
C ALA A 400 2.40 6.48 15.42
N ALA A 401 1.66 7.36 16.11
CA ALA A 401 0.23 7.16 16.31
C ALA A 401 -0.53 7.34 14.99
N PHE A 402 -0.29 8.44 14.28
CA PHE A 402 -0.84 8.68 12.95
C PHE A 402 0.27 8.95 11.94
N GLN A 403 0.15 8.32 10.77
CA GLN A 403 0.94 8.67 9.59
C GLN A 403 0.00 9.09 8.46
N LEU A 404 0.31 10.22 7.80
CA LEU A 404 -0.45 10.76 6.67
C LEU A 404 0.48 11.08 5.52
N PHE A 405 0.25 10.51 4.35
CA PHE A 405 1.04 10.82 3.16
C PHE A 405 0.24 10.68 1.87
N GLY A 406 0.65 11.45 0.86
CA GLY A 406 0.07 11.41 -0.47
C GLY A 406 0.51 10.18 -1.26
N VAL A 407 -0.39 9.65 -2.08
CA VAL A 407 -0.12 8.56 -3.03
C VAL A 407 -0.28 9.09 -4.45
N PRO A 408 0.74 8.96 -5.31
CA PRO A 408 0.62 9.40 -6.70
C PRO A 408 -0.41 8.58 -7.47
N ALA A 409 -1.21 9.25 -8.28
CA ALA A 409 -2.22 8.62 -9.11
C ALA A 409 -1.70 7.47 -9.98
N PHE A 410 -0.47 7.58 -10.49
CA PHE A 410 0.11 6.54 -11.33
C PHE A 410 0.36 5.20 -10.60
N ILE A 411 0.53 5.21 -9.26
CA ILE A 411 0.69 3.97 -8.48
C ILE A 411 -0.61 3.17 -8.50
N ARG A 412 -1.75 3.83 -8.40
CA ARG A 412 -3.07 3.17 -8.45
C ARG A 412 -3.62 3.01 -9.87
N GLY A 413 -2.82 3.34 -10.91
CA GLY A 413 -3.25 3.20 -12.30
C GLY A 413 -4.37 4.16 -12.71
N GLU A 414 -4.52 5.29 -12.02
CA GLU A 414 -5.61 6.23 -12.22
C GLU A 414 -5.41 7.08 -13.48
N ASN A 415 -6.35 7.01 -14.40
CA ASN A 415 -6.36 7.77 -15.65
C ASN A 415 -7.37 8.94 -15.63
N ASP A 416 -8.25 9.01 -14.66
CA ASP A 416 -9.19 10.12 -14.50
C ASP A 416 -8.46 11.33 -13.93
N LEU A 417 -8.43 12.43 -14.70
CA LEU A 417 -7.78 13.67 -14.29
C LEU A 417 -8.36 14.26 -13.01
N ALA A 418 -9.65 14.09 -12.77
CA ALA A 418 -10.29 14.57 -11.53
C ALA A 418 -9.78 13.84 -10.28
N LYS A 419 -9.41 12.57 -10.44
CA LYS A 419 -8.89 11.74 -9.36
C LYS A 419 -7.37 11.76 -9.24
N GLN A 420 -6.66 12.32 -10.20
CA GLN A 420 -5.18 12.39 -10.16
C GLN A 420 -4.66 13.31 -9.04
N ALA A 421 -5.46 14.25 -8.58
CA ALA A 421 -5.11 15.15 -7.48
C ALA A 421 -5.39 14.54 -6.09
N ASP A 422 -5.84 13.30 -6.01
CA ASP A 422 -6.08 12.62 -4.74
C ASP A 422 -4.75 12.25 -4.07
N THR A 423 -4.39 13.05 -3.08
CA THR A 423 -3.12 12.93 -2.36
C THR A 423 -3.30 13.19 -0.87
N ALA A 424 -4.24 12.51 -0.22
CA ALA A 424 -4.52 12.66 1.21
C ALA A 424 -5.03 14.06 1.59
N ASN A 425 -6.16 14.47 0.99
CA ASN A 425 -6.72 15.80 1.16
C ASN A 425 -7.80 15.84 2.26
N HIS A 426 -7.95 16.99 2.90
CA HIS A 426 -9.07 17.35 3.78
C HIS A 426 -9.29 16.36 4.95
N ASN A 427 -8.24 15.71 5.46
CA ASN A 427 -8.37 14.84 6.63
C ASN A 427 -8.39 15.68 7.90
N ARG A 428 -9.26 15.34 8.85
CA ARG A 428 -9.44 16.02 10.13
C ARG A 428 -9.09 15.13 11.30
N TYR A 429 -8.28 15.64 12.21
CA TYR A 429 -7.85 14.97 13.43
C TYR A 429 -8.29 15.82 14.62
N GLU A 430 -9.32 15.38 15.36
CA GLU A 430 -10.01 16.18 16.37
C GLU A 430 -10.09 15.46 17.71
N GLY A 431 -9.60 16.08 18.78
CA GLY A 431 -9.77 15.56 20.15
C GLY A 431 -9.13 14.20 20.43
N ASN A 432 -8.16 13.74 19.62
CA ASN A 432 -7.50 12.46 19.85
C ASN A 432 -6.53 12.57 21.04
N VAL A 433 -6.43 11.51 21.84
CA VAL A 433 -5.54 11.42 23.01
C VAL A 433 -4.35 10.56 22.68
N PHE A 434 -3.15 11.09 22.84
CA PHE A 434 -1.90 10.44 22.46
C PHE A 434 -1.08 10.00 23.66
N GLY A 435 -0.48 8.81 23.58
CA GLY A 435 0.52 8.33 24.52
C GLY A 435 0.04 8.09 25.94
N VAL A 436 -1.27 7.98 26.14
CA VAL A 436 -1.89 7.74 27.45
C VAL A 436 -2.99 6.70 27.32
N GLY A 437 -2.87 5.60 28.07
CA GLY A 437 -3.89 4.56 28.10
C GLY A 437 -5.12 4.91 28.93
N PRO A 438 -6.15 4.03 28.96
CA PRO A 438 -7.44 4.30 29.62
C PRO A 438 -7.34 4.56 31.11
N ALA A 439 -6.40 3.91 31.81
CA ALA A 439 -6.18 4.10 33.24
C ALA A 439 -5.25 5.28 33.56
N GLY A 440 -4.90 6.10 32.57
CA GLY A 440 -4.00 7.24 32.73
C GLY A 440 -2.50 6.89 32.68
N GLU A 441 -2.15 5.64 32.39
CA GLU A 441 -0.78 5.19 32.26
C GLU A 441 -0.10 5.83 31.03
N ARG A 442 1.12 6.34 31.24
CA ARG A 442 1.90 6.97 30.16
C ARG A 442 2.64 5.92 29.35
N ARG A 443 2.24 5.77 28.10
CA ARG A 443 2.84 4.89 27.10
C ARG A 443 3.01 5.66 25.78
N PRO A 444 4.06 6.48 25.69
CA PRO A 444 4.24 7.40 24.57
C PRO A 444 4.43 6.68 23.24
N ASN A 445 3.99 7.33 22.18
CA ASN A 445 4.31 6.93 20.81
C ASN A 445 5.71 7.42 20.43
N GLY A 446 6.29 6.85 19.39
CA GLY A 446 7.51 7.38 18.78
C GLY A 446 7.32 8.81 18.27
N LEU A 447 6.28 9.01 17.47
CA LEU A 447 5.67 10.31 17.14
C LEU A 447 4.17 10.19 17.36
N ASP A 448 3.51 11.31 17.66
CA ASP A 448 2.05 11.32 17.70
C ASP A 448 1.48 11.54 16.29
N VAL A 449 2.12 12.41 15.50
CA VAL A 449 1.75 12.63 14.10
C VAL A 449 3.01 12.68 13.23
N TRP A 450 2.99 11.91 12.18
CA TRP A 450 3.90 12.09 11.05
C TRP A 450 3.10 12.43 9.79
N TRP A 451 3.37 13.58 9.18
CA TRP A 451 2.75 14.03 7.95
C TRP A 451 3.81 14.45 6.93
N ASP A 452 3.69 13.98 5.72
CA ASP A 452 4.64 14.30 4.65
C ASP A 452 4.49 15.72 4.07
N GLY A 453 3.54 16.48 4.58
CA GLY A 453 3.22 17.83 4.10
C GLY A 453 2.48 17.85 2.77
N GLN A 454 1.98 16.73 2.28
CA GLN A 454 1.20 16.67 1.04
C GLN A 454 -0.31 16.67 1.32
N GLY A 455 -1.07 16.91 0.26
CA GLY A 455 -2.51 17.14 0.36
C GLY A 455 -2.86 18.57 0.78
N THR A 456 -4.11 18.90 0.63
CA THR A 456 -4.67 20.21 0.97
C THR A 456 -5.76 20.07 2.03
N GLY A 457 -5.99 21.09 2.85
CA GLY A 457 -7.09 21.11 3.81
C GLY A 457 -6.99 20.15 4.98
N ASN A 458 -5.84 19.47 5.17
CA ASN A 458 -5.62 18.63 6.34
C ASN A 458 -5.45 19.50 7.59
N CYS A 459 -6.06 19.10 8.71
CA CYS A 459 -5.97 19.87 9.95
C CYS A 459 -6.01 19.01 11.21
N TRP A 460 -5.46 19.58 12.29
CA TRP A 460 -5.39 18.95 13.60
C TRP A 460 -5.96 19.87 14.68
N GLN A 461 -6.74 19.33 15.59
CA GLN A 461 -7.26 20.02 16.76
C GLN A 461 -6.93 19.21 18.01
N GLY A 462 -6.17 19.82 18.91
CA GLY A 462 -5.62 19.18 20.10
C GLY A 462 -4.10 19.05 20.03
N ASP A 463 -3.48 18.72 21.15
CA ASP A 463 -2.03 18.65 21.27
C ASP A 463 -1.49 17.31 20.78
N ALA A 464 -0.86 17.30 19.62
CA ALA A 464 0.09 16.27 19.27
C ALA A 464 1.42 16.61 19.95
N GLY A 465 1.84 15.82 20.94
CA GLY A 465 3.03 16.13 21.74
C GLY A 465 4.32 16.14 20.91
N ARG A 466 4.49 15.16 20.00
CA ARG A 466 5.62 15.07 19.07
C ARG A 466 5.12 14.85 17.66
N SER A 467 5.33 15.81 16.79
CA SER A 467 4.90 15.74 15.40
C SER A 467 6.00 16.11 14.41
N THR A 468 5.87 15.61 13.20
CA THR A 468 6.67 16.02 12.05
C THR A 468 5.70 16.31 10.89
N PRO A 469 5.68 17.56 10.38
CA PRO A 469 6.41 18.75 10.88
C PRO A 469 5.98 19.14 12.30
N ALA A 470 6.84 19.87 13.02
CA ALA A 470 6.58 20.27 14.41
C ALA A 470 5.33 21.17 14.55
N ALA A 471 5.00 21.97 13.53
CA ALA A 471 3.78 22.75 13.46
C ALA A 471 2.82 22.11 12.46
N LEU A 472 1.64 21.73 12.95
CA LEU A 472 0.56 21.18 12.16
C LEU A 472 -0.51 22.25 11.91
N PRO A 473 -1.19 22.28 10.74
CA PRO A 473 -2.32 23.16 10.50
C PRO A 473 -3.45 22.91 11.51
N VAL A 474 -3.96 23.97 12.11
CA VAL A 474 -5.06 23.90 13.08
C VAL A 474 -6.40 23.88 12.37
N CYS A 475 -7.32 23.01 12.81
CA CYS A 475 -8.69 23.00 12.33
C CYS A 475 -9.39 24.31 12.76
N ALA A 476 -9.62 25.20 11.80
CA ALA A 476 -10.41 26.41 11.96
C ALA A 476 -11.79 26.20 11.30
N ALA A 477 -12.72 27.13 11.47
CA ALA A 477 -14.05 27.11 10.83
C ALA A 477 -13.97 27.03 9.28
N ARG A 478 -12.84 27.43 8.71
CA ARG A 478 -12.37 27.06 7.36
C ARG A 478 -11.01 26.39 7.51
N ALA A 479 -10.92 25.10 7.23
CA ALA A 479 -9.63 24.46 7.12
C ALA A 479 -8.76 25.20 6.09
N PRO A 480 -7.51 25.55 6.40
CA PRO A 480 -6.66 26.26 5.47
C PRO A 480 -6.47 25.41 4.21
N GLU A 481 -6.74 25.97 3.06
CA GLU A 481 -6.53 25.32 1.76
C GLU A 481 -5.03 25.14 1.41
N LEU A 482 -4.15 25.54 2.31
CA LEU A 482 -2.71 25.61 2.10
C LEU A 482 -1.96 24.62 2.98
N SER A 483 -2.17 23.35 2.78
CA SER A 483 -1.30 22.37 3.36
C SER A 483 -0.68 21.52 2.26
N GLY A 484 0.56 21.73 1.96
CA GLY A 484 1.38 20.91 1.09
C GLY A 484 0.89 20.78 -0.36
N GLY A 485 1.78 20.83 -1.30
CA GLY A 485 1.45 20.67 -2.71
C GLY A 485 1.18 19.21 -3.08
N THR A 486 0.25 19.00 -3.96
CA THR A 486 -0.21 17.72 -4.46
C THR A 486 0.87 16.91 -5.22
N SER A 487 1.98 17.50 -5.60
CA SER A 487 2.97 16.88 -6.48
C SER A 487 4.31 16.52 -5.83
N ARG A 488 4.45 16.66 -4.52
CA ARG A 488 5.72 16.37 -3.83
C ARG A 488 6.19 14.93 -4.00
N VAL A 489 5.29 13.96 -4.08
CA VAL A 489 5.68 12.56 -4.28
C VAL A 489 6.35 12.33 -5.62
N LEU A 490 5.89 13.01 -6.68
CA LEU A 490 6.57 12.97 -7.98
C LEU A 490 7.91 13.73 -7.96
N ALA A 491 8.00 14.79 -7.15
CA ALA A 491 9.23 15.53 -6.92
C ALA A 491 10.20 14.81 -5.97
N GLU A 492 9.72 13.82 -5.20
CA GLU A 492 10.49 13.09 -4.20
C GLU A 492 10.55 11.58 -4.52
N PRO A 493 11.19 11.15 -5.63
CA PRO A 493 11.29 9.72 -5.98
C PRO A 493 12.00 8.88 -4.91
N VAL A 494 12.80 9.52 -4.06
CA VAL A 494 13.43 8.88 -2.90
C VAL A 494 12.39 8.45 -1.86
N LYS A 495 11.33 9.21 -1.67
CA LYS A 495 10.23 8.85 -0.77
C LYS A 495 9.49 7.61 -1.24
N LEU A 496 9.24 7.50 -2.55
CA LEU A 496 8.68 6.29 -3.15
C LEU A 496 9.60 5.09 -2.99
N ALA A 497 10.91 5.27 -3.22
CA ALA A 497 11.89 4.22 -2.98
C ALA A 497 11.89 3.76 -1.52
N LYS A 498 11.75 4.67 -0.55
CA LYS A 498 11.59 4.32 0.87
C LYS A 498 10.30 3.56 1.15
N LEU A 499 9.18 3.95 0.57
CA LEU A 499 7.91 3.23 0.70
C LEU A 499 8.07 1.75 0.32
N TYR A 500 8.75 1.47 -0.77
CA TYR A 500 8.96 0.10 -1.25
C TYR A 500 10.11 -0.62 -0.54
N LEU A 501 11.26 0.01 -0.42
CA LEU A 501 12.47 -0.64 0.13
C LEU A 501 12.42 -0.88 1.63
N CYS A 502 11.63 -0.11 2.37
CA CYS A 502 11.53 -0.25 3.81
C CYS A 502 10.27 -1.00 4.27
N ALA A 503 9.35 -1.33 3.37
CA ALA A 503 8.20 -2.17 3.69
C ALA A 503 8.65 -3.56 4.21
N ASP A 504 9.64 -4.15 3.56
CA ASP A 504 10.16 -5.47 3.91
C ASP A 504 11.21 -5.48 5.03
N PHE A 505 11.67 -4.30 5.45
CA PHE A 505 12.74 -4.19 6.45
C PHE A 505 12.27 -4.11 7.88
N SER A 506 11.19 -4.59 8.15
CA SER A 506 10.67 -4.36 9.43
C SER A 506 11.35 -5.09 10.44
N ALA A 507 12.25 -5.83 10.41
CA ALA A 507 12.18 -5.94 11.69
C ALA A 507 12.62 -7.03 12.57
N ALA A 508 13.54 -7.75 12.29
CA ALA A 508 14.23 -8.55 13.29
C ALA A 508 14.75 -7.76 14.49
N GLN A 509 14.57 -6.47 14.48
CA GLN A 509 15.18 -5.61 15.48
C GLN A 509 14.10 -4.79 16.16
N ALA A 510 14.14 -4.75 17.49
CA ALA A 510 13.37 -3.80 18.29
C ALA A 510 13.63 -2.33 17.88
N ARG A 511 14.52 -2.10 16.94
CA ARG A 511 14.84 -0.81 16.33
C ARG A 511 14.70 -0.96 14.82
N LEU A 512 14.04 -0.03 14.20
CA LEU A 512 14.01 0.09 12.76
C LEU A 512 15.44 0.24 12.22
N PRO A 513 15.79 -0.36 11.09
CA PRO A 513 17.05 -0.11 10.44
C PRO A 513 17.23 1.38 10.21
N ALA A 514 18.43 1.91 10.40
CA ALA A 514 18.71 3.30 10.10
C ALA A 514 18.36 3.60 8.64
N GLY A 515 17.51 4.60 8.42
CA GLY A 515 16.99 4.99 7.11
C GLY A 515 15.69 4.34 6.69
N CYS A 516 15.19 3.38 7.42
CA CYS A 516 13.85 2.82 7.28
C CYS A 516 12.98 3.14 8.49
N ASP A 517 13.24 4.22 9.16
CA ASP A 517 12.35 4.83 10.13
C ASP A 517 11.14 5.46 9.46
N TRP A 518 10.86 5.05 8.27
CA TRP A 518 9.73 5.42 7.43
C TRP A 518 9.43 6.86 7.58
N PHE A 519 10.12 7.73 7.08
CA PHE A 519 9.85 9.08 7.38
C PHE A 519 10.31 9.53 8.78
N GLY A 520 11.36 8.96 9.27
CA GLY A 520 12.01 9.50 10.46
C GLY A 520 12.21 10.97 10.28
N ALA A 521 11.80 11.73 11.23
CA ALA A 521 11.74 13.17 11.21
C ALA A 521 13.10 13.85 11.06
N SER A 522 14.18 13.12 11.06
CA SER A 522 15.50 13.72 11.10
C SER A 522 16.44 13.00 10.14
N GLY A 523 16.84 13.73 9.13
CA GLY A 523 18.01 13.45 8.32
C GLY A 523 17.84 12.43 7.20
N LEU A 524 18.80 12.44 6.32
CA LEU A 524 18.97 11.45 5.27
C LEU A 524 19.09 10.06 5.87
N GLY A 525 18.15 9.19 5.56
CA GLY A 525 18.34 7.78 5.79
C GLY A 525 19.53 7.25 4.99
N LYS A 526 20.10 6.11 5.41
CA LYS A 526 21.20 5.47 4.67
C LYS A 526 20.89 5.28 3.18
N VAL A 527 19.64 5.01 2.84
CA VAL A 527 19.20 4.82 1.45
C VAL A 527 19.26 6.13 0.66
N GLU A 528 18.80 7.23 1.24
CA GLU A 528 18.91 8.57 0.62
C GLU A 528 20.37 8.98 0.45
N ALA A 529 21.18 8.79 1.48
CA ALA A 529 22.60 9.06 1.41
C ALA A 529 23.29 8.17 0.36
N GLN A 530 22.93 6.89 0.26
CA GLN A 530 23.47 5.96 -0.73
C GLN A 530 23.02 6.32 -2.15
N LEU A 531 21.75 6.71 -2.35
CA LEU A 531 21.23 7.15 -3.65
C LEU A 531 21.86 8.49 -4.07
N ALA A 532 21.99 9.45 -3.15
CA ALA A 532 22.66 10.71 -3.40
C ALA A 532 24.15 10.51 -3.69
N LEU A 533 24.84 9.67 -2.92
CA LEU A 533 26.23 9.32 -3.13
C LEU A 533 26.43 8.57 -4.45
N GLY A 534 25.57 7.57 -4.74
CA GLY A 534 25.60 6.82 -5.99
C GLY A 534 25.36 7.71 -7.20
N GLY A 535 24.40 8.61 -7.14
CA GLY A 535 24.13 9.63 -8.16
C GLY A 535 25.33 10.58 -8.34
N SER A 536 25.93 11.02 -7.25
CA SER A 536 27.12 11.87 -7.26
C SER A 536 28.32 11.18 -7.91
N VAL A 537 28.56 9.91 -7.57
CA VAL A 537 29.64 9.10 -8.17
C VAL A 537 29.41 8.91 -9.67
N VAL A 538 28.17 8.61 -10.09
CA VAL A 538 27.84 8.46 -11.50
C VAL A 538 28.06 9.77 -12.26
N LEU A 539 27.63 10.91 -11.72
CA LEU A 539 27.85 12.22 -12.34
C LEU A 539 29.32 12.61 -12.37
N ALA A 540 30.09 12.32 -11.31
CA ALA A 540 31.52 12.53 -11.28
C ALA A 540 32.27 11.68 -12.33
N LEU A 541 31.88 10.40 -12.50
CA LEU A 541 32.41 9.52 -13.55
C LEU A 541 32.09 10.05 -14.94
N PHE A 542 30.86 10.55 -15.16
CA PHE A 542 30.48 11.20 -16.44
C PHE A 542 31.33 12.46 -16.68
N ALA A 543 31.52 13.30 -15.67
CA ALA A 543 32.35 14.50 -15.76
C ALA A 543 33.81 14.13 -16.13
N VAL A 544 34.41 13.12 -15.48
CA VAL A 544 35.75 12.64 -15.78
C VAL A 544 35.85 12.03 -17.18
N LEU A 545 34.88 11.21 -17.58
CA LEU A 545 34.85 10.62 -18.92
C LEU A 545 34.70 11.69 -20.00
N PHE A 546 33.87 12.70 -19.75
CA PHE A 546 33.70 13.84 -20.63
C PHE A 546 34.96 14.68 -20.74
N TRP A 547 35.61 14.95 -19.60
CA TRP A 547 36.88 15.68 -19.54
C TRP A 547 38.02 14.97 -20.29
N ARG A 548 38.15 13.64 -20.11
CA ARG A 548 39.12 12.82 -20.87
C ARG A 548 38.85 12.85 -22.38
N ARG A 549 37.58 12.84 -22.81
CA ARG A 549 37.20 12.84 -24.25
C ARG A 549 37.23 14.21 -24.89
N SER A 550 37.06 15.28 -24.14
CA SER A 550 37.15 16.63 -24.66
C SER A 550 38.57 17.03 -25.07
N GLY A 551 39.57 16.18 -24.80
CA GLY A 551 40.95 16.42 -25.08
C GLY A 551 41.58 17.54 -24.22
N ALA A 552 40.84 18.00 -23.20
CA ALA A 552 41.31 19.09 -22.34
C ALA A 552 42.54 18.68 -21.53
N GLY A 553 42.57 17.43 -21.06
CA GLY A 553 43.75 16.91 -20.31
C GLY A 553 45.00 16.71 -21.14
N ALA A 554 44.85 16.39 -22.44
CA ALA A 554 46.01 16.18 -23.31
C ALA A 554 46.67 17.49 -23.74
N ARG A 555 46.01 18.63 -23.71
CA ARG A 555 46.54 19.93 -24.10
C ARG A 555 47.18 20.71 -22.98
N LEU A 556 46.82 20.50 -21.74
CA LEU A 556 47.49 21.06 -20.58
C LEU A 556 48.94 20.55 -20.43
N HIS A 557 49.20 19.30 -20.87
CA HIS A 557 50.56 18.74 -20.88
C HIS A 557 51.39 19.14 -22.12
N ARG A 558 50.73 19.52 -23.26
CA ARG A 558 51.45 19.97 -24.47
C ARG A 558 51.78 21.47 -24.49
N GLY A 559 51.14 22.30 -23.70
CA GLY A 559 51.37 23.75 -23.64
C GLY A 559 52.70 24.19 -23.02
N ARG A 560 53.49 23.25 -22.50
CA ARG A 560 54.79 23.55 -21.88
C ARG A 560 56.02 23.23 -22.76
N ARG A 561 55.86 22.78 -24.01
CA ARG A 561 56.99 22.57 -24.92
C ARG A 561 56.75 23.27 -26.23
N GLY A 562 57.47 24.37 -26.51
CA GLY A 562 57.78 24.93 -27.81
C GLY A 562 56.81 26.01 -28.28
N ALA A 563 57.05 27.26 -27.95
CA ALA A 563 56.59 28.44 -28.69
C ALA A 563 57.67 28.79 -29.73
N GLY A 564 57.37 28.47 -31.02
CA GLY A 564 58.07 29.07 -32.14
C GLY A 564 57.11 30.03 -32.84
N PRO A 565 57.53 31.17 -33.35
CA PRO A 565 56.63 32.17 -33.90
C PRO A 565 56.37 31.91 -35.40
N SER A 566 55.11 31.82 -35.82
CA SER A 566 54.68 32.10 -37.19
C SER A 566 53.22 32.52 -37.31
N ALA A 567 53.10 33.73 -37.75
CA ALA A 567 52.19 34.36 -38.72
C ALA A 567 50.68 33.94 -38.81
N ASN A 568 49.88 35.01 -38.81
CA ASN A 568 48.55 35.20 -39.39
C ASN A 568 47.30 35.07 -38.48
N GLY A 569 46.64 36.16 -38.37
CA GLY A 569 45.51 36.65 -37.53
C GLY A 569 44.29 35.79 -37.28
N VAL A 570 44.19 34.52 -37.69
CA VAL A 570 43.06 33.61 -37.42
C VAL A 570 43.35 32.69 -36.21
N ALA A 571 44.61 32.45 -35.90
CA ALA A 571 45.02 31.55 -34.84
C ALA A 571 44.64 32.07 -33.40
N PRO A 572 44.68 33.36 -33.09
CA PRO A 572 44.36 33.84 -31.74
C PRO A 572 42.83 33.76 -31.47
N ALA A 573 41.97 33.99 -32.45
CA ALA A 573 40.54 33.89 -32.26
C ALA A 573 40.06 32.43 -31.99
N VAL A 574 40.58 31.45 -32.70
CA VAL A 574 40.31 30.03 -32.52
C VAL A 574 40.87 29.52 -31.18
N ALA A 575 42.06 30.00 -30.78
CA ALA A 575 42.67 29.69 -29.49
C ALA A 575 41.84 30.31 -28.36
N ALA A 576 41.40 31.56 -28.45
CA ALA A 576 40.56 32.23 -27.48
C ALA A 576 39.18 31.55 -27.32
N ILE A 577 38.54 31.11 -28.41
CA ILE A 577 37.29 30.37 -28.34
C ILE A 577 37.47 28.98 -27.71
N SER A 578 38.60 28.30 -27.99
CA SER A 578 38.95 27.02 -27.39
C SER A 578 39.20 27.18 -25.87
N THR A 579 39.88 28.23 -25.46
CA THR A 579 40.22 28.52 -24.04
C THR A 579 38.94 28.89 -23.27
N ARG A 580 38.04 29.71 -23.80
CA ARG A 580 36.76 30.04 -23.17
C ARG A 580 35.87 28.80 -22.97
N ARG A 581 35.82 27.91 -23.94
CA ARG A 581 35.06 26.65 -23.81
C ARG A 581 35.60 25.75 -22.71
N HIS A 582 36.92 25.60 -22.59
CA HIS A 582 37.54 24.80 -21.55
C HIS A 582 37.27 25.41 -20.18
N ALA A 583 37.33 26.73 -20.04
CA ALA A 583 36.99 27.43 -18.81
C ALA A 583 35.53 27.20 -18.39
N LEU A 584 34.57 27.25 -19.33
CA LEU A 584 33.17 26.98 -19.04
C LEU A 584 32.92 25.53 -18.56
N ILE A 585 33.60 24.56 -19.19
CA ILE A 585 33.45 23.14 -18.78
C ILE A 585 34.05 22.93 -17.37
N VAL A 586 35.16 23.53 -17.08
CA VAL A 586 35.81 23.40 -15.77
C VAL A 586 34.99 24.10 -14.68
N ALA A 587 34.59 25.36 -14.93
CA ALA A 587 33.76 26.10 -13.98
C ALA A 587 32.44 25.41 -13.69
N GLY A 588 31.73 24.99 -14.76
CA GLY A 588 30.49 24.25 -14.59
C GLY A 588 30.67 22.92 -13.86
N THR A 589 31.72 22.16 -14.13
CA THR A 589 31.99 20.90 -13.42
C THR A 589 32.27 21.12 -11.93
N LEU A 590 33.02 22.17 -11.58
CA LEU A 590 33.27 22.53 -10.17
C LEU A 590 31.97 22.99 -9.47
N GLY A 591 31.17 23.80 -10.16
CA GLY A 591 29.85 24.21 -9.67
C GLY A 591 28.88 23.02 -9.45
N GLY A 592 28.84 22.08 -10.38
CA GLY A 592 28.04 20.86 -10.26
C GLY A 592 28.47 19.96 -9.10
N LEU A 593 29.78 19.80 -8.88
CA LEU A 593 30.30 19.04 -7.73
C LEU A 593 29.95 19.72 -6.39
N ALA A 594 30.12 21.04 -6.32
CA ALA A 594 29.74 21.82 -5.14
C ALA A 594 28.23 21.74 -4.88
N GLY A 595 27.41 21.83 -5.94
CA GLY A 595 25.95 21.69 -5.84
C GLY A 595 25.54 20.33 -5.29
N LEU A 596 26.12 19.24 -5.79
CA LEU A 596 25.86 17.89 -5.29
C LEU A 596 26.25 17.74 -3.81
N THR A 597 27.38 18.31 -3.41
CA THR A 597 27.83 18.27 -2.02
C THR A 597 26.85 19.04 -1.11
N LEU A 598 26.40 20.23 -1.53
CA LEU A 598 25.46 21.03 -0.77
C LEU A 598 24.05 20.42 -0.75
N ASP A 599 23.62 19.71 -1.79
CA ASP A 599 22.35 18.99 -1.80
C ASP A 599 22.35 17.89 -0.72
N VAL A 600 23.45 17.13 -0.63
CA VAL A 600 23.63 16.11 0.41
C VAL A 600 23.65 16.73 1.81
N VAL A 601 24.38 17.83 2.00
CA VAL A 601 24.45 18.55 3.29
C VAL A 601 23.10 19.19 3.62
N GLY A 602 22.45 19.82 2.65
CA GLY A 602 21.15 20.46 2.82
C GLY A 602 20.06 19.48 3.24
N ALA A 603 20.05 18.30 2.63
CA ALA A 603 19.15 17.23 3.02
C ALA A 603 19.51 16.65 4.41
N ALA A 604 20.79 16.58 4.75
CA ALA A 604 21.24 16.09 6.06
C ALA A 604 20.86 17.01 7.24
N VAL A 605 20.75 18.32 6.99
CA VAL A 605 20.38 19.33 8.00
C VAL A 605 18.95 19.88 7.80
N ASP A 606 18.17 19.26 6.92
CA ASP A 606 16.80 19.66 6.56
C ASP A 606 16.67 21.15 6.19
N SER A 607 17.63 21.65 5.42
CA SER A 607 17.70 23.06 5.05
C SER A 607 17.24 23.29 3.61
N THR A 608 16.06 23.88 3.45
CA THR A 608 15.52 24.32 2.15
C THR A 608 16.40 25.32 1.44
N LEU A 609 17.09 26.20 2.19
CA LEU A 609 18.02 27.17 1.64
C LEU A 609 19.25 26.50 1.02
N LEU A 610 19.85 25.53 1.70
CA LEU A 610 20.99 24.79 1.15
C LEU A 610 20.59 23.99 -0.08
N ALA A 611 19.42 23.37 -0.08
CA ALA A 611 18.87 22.67 -1.25
C ALA A 611 18.64 23.61 -2.44
N ALA A 612 18.15 24.84 -2.20
CA ALA A 612 18.01 25.85 -3.24
C ALA A 612 19.35 26.32 -3.80
N VAL A 613 20.35 26.56 -2.94
CA VAL A 613 21.72 26.91 -3.36
C VAL A 613 22.36 25.77 -4.17
N ALA A 614 22.14 24.53 -3.74
CA ALA A 614 22.59 23.34 -4.48
C ALA A 614 22.01 23.29 -5.90
N LEU A 615 20.72 23.59 -6.04
CA LEU A 615 20.03 23.66 -7.34
C LEU A 615 20.57 24.79 -8.23
N LEU A 616 20.90 25.93 -7.68
CA LEU A 616 21.51 27.03 -8.43
C LEU A 616 22.91 26.66 -8.96
N LEU A 617 23.72 25.98 -8.15
CA LEU A 617 25.03 25.48 -8.59
C LEU A 617 24.90 24.37 -9.65
N MET A 618 23.90 23.52 -9.54
CA MET A 618 23.56 22.54 -10.57
C MET A 618 23.06 23.22 -11.84
N ALA A 619 22.27 24.26 -11.74
CA ALA A 619 21.83 25.07 -12.88
C ALA A 619 23.02 25.70 -13.63
N ASP A 620 23.98 26.28 -12.92
CA ASP A 620 25.22 26.81 -13.49
C ASP A 620 25.96 25.72 -14.29
N TRP A 621 26.10 24.52 -13.72
CA TRP A 621 26.70 23.38 -14.42
C TRP A 621 25.97 23.04 -15.73
N TRP A 622 24.64 22.91 -15.69
CA TRP A 622 23.84 22.61 -16.87
C TRP A 622 23.94 23.70 -17.93
N LEU A 623 23.90 24.97 -17.54
CA LEU A 623 23.99 26.11 -18.45
C LEU A 623 25.38 26.19 -19.10
N CYS A 624 26.45 26.09 -18.31
CA CYS A 624 27.82 26.12 -18.81
C CYS A 624 28.10 24.95 -19.77
N LEU A 625 27.66 23.74 -19.41
CA LEU A 625 27.81 22.56 -20.25
C LEU A 625 26.98 22.66 -21.54
N GLY A 626 25.74 23.16 -21.43
CA GLY A 626 24.86 23.34 -22.58
C GLY A 626 25.40 24.32 -23.60
N VAL A 627 25.89 25.48 -23.14
CA VAL A 627 26.54 26.48 -24.00
C VAL A 627 27.80 25.91 -24.66
N ALA A 628 28.60 25.16 -23.93
CA ALA A 628 29.81 24.54 -24.46
C ALA A 628 29.53 23.46 -25.53
N LEU A 629 28.40 22.73 -25.41
CA LEU A 629 28.02 21.65 -26.32
C LEU A 629 27.25 22.12 -27.56
N ARG A 630 26.47 23.21 -27.46
CA ARG A 630 25.53 23.68 -28.50
C ARG A 630 26.13 23.81 -29.90
N PRO A 631 27.37 24.32 -30.12
CA PRO A 631 27.93 24.46 -31.45
C PRO A 631 28.27 23.16 -32.19
N ARG A 632 28.47 22.05 -31.42
CA ARG A 632 28.79 20.71 -32.00
C ARG A 632 27.63 19.73 -31.93
N ARG A 633 26.71 19.95 -31.03
CA ARG A 633 25.56 19.09 -30.73
C ARG A 633 24.37 19.96 -30.35
N PRO A 634 23.74 20.68 -31.30
CA PRO A 634 22.78 21.73 -30.98
C PRO A 634 21.55 21.23 -30.19
N ALA A 635 21.01 20.06 -30.53
CA ALA A 635 19.86 19.48 -29.79
C ALA A 635 20.23 19.09 -28.39
N PHE A 636 21.36 18.41 -28.19
CA PHE A 636 21.83 17.99 -26.86
C PHE A 636 22.26 19.17 -26.00
N GLY A 637 22.95 20.16 -26.57
CA GLY A 637 23.29 21.40 -25.89
C GLY A 637 22.03 22.24 -25.53
N GLY A 638 21.02 22.24 -26.40
CA GLY A 638 19.72 22.87 -26.15
C GLY A 638 18.98 22.23 -24.96
N LEU A 639 18.89 20.92 -24.93
CA LEU A 639 18.28 20.18 -23.81
C LEU A 639 19.02 20.47 -22.50
N THR A 640 20.35 20.51 -22.54
CA THR A 640 21.18 20.81 -21.36
C THR A 640 20.93 22.23 -20.84
N ILE A 641 20.73 23.22 -21.69
CA ILE A 641 20.35 24.59 -21.31
C ILE A 641 18.97 24.61 -20.68
N VAL A 642 17.98 23.91 -21.26
CA VAL A 642 16.63 23.83 -20.69
C VAL A 642 16.66 23.25 -19.27
N LEU A 643 17.43 22.21 -19.04
CA LEU A 643 17.61 21.66 -17.69
C LEU A 643 18.20 22.64 -16.69
N GLY A 644 19.17 23.46 -17.12
CA GLY A 644 19.74 24.53 -16.29
C GLY A 644 18.69 25.60 -15.93
N VAL A 645 17.87 26.03 -16.90
CA VAL A 645 16.79 27.01 -16.66
C VAL A 645 15.76 26.41 -15.69
N LEU A 646 15.34 25.17 -15.88
CA LEU A 646 14.39 24.52 -14.98
C LEU A 646 14.94 24.36 -13.55
N ALA A 647 16.22 24.10 -13.40
CA ALA A 647 16.86 24.06 -12.09
C ALA A 647 16.88 25.43 -11.40
N CYS A 648 17.08 26.53 -12.15
CA CYS A 648 16.93 27.87 -11.60
C CYS A 648 15.51 28.16 -11.14
N VAL A 649 14.51 27.80 -11.95
CA VAL A 649 13.09 27.99 -11.61
C VAL A 649 12.72 27.18 -10.36
N ASP A 650 13.15 25.94 -10.27
CA ASP A 650 12.91 25.06 -9.12
C ASP A 650 13.59 25.58 -7.84
N ALA A 651 14.82 26.12 -7.95
CA ALA A 651 15.50 26.76 -6.83
C ALA A 651 14.76 28.00 -6.32
N PHE A 652 14.27 28.82 -7.23
CA PHE A 652 13.53 30.03 -6.92
C PHE A 652 12.16 29.70 -6.29
N ASP A 653 11.45 28.72 -6.84
CA ASP A 653 10.18 28.21 -6.31
C ASP A 653 10.32 27.71 -4.86
N ARG A 654 11.40 26.99 -4.55
CA ARG A 654 11.67 26.50 -3.17
C ARG A 654 11.92 27.60 -2.14
N VAL A 655 12.45 28.74 -2.58
CA VAL A 655 12.74 29.87 -1.68
C VAL A 655 11.49 30.71 -1.45
N ILE A 656 10.69 30.97 -2.49
CA ILE A 656 9.53 31.87 -2.42
C ILE A 656 8.27 31.13 -1.97
N HIS A 657 8.10 29.90 -2.43
CA HIS A 657 6.97 29.06 -2.07
C HIS A 657 7.48 27.80 -1.37
N PRO A 658 7.61 27.82 -0.04
CA PRO A 658 7.89 26.58 0.71
C PRO A 658 6.84 25.50 0.48
N VAL A 659 5.71 25.88 -0.14
CA VAL A 659 4.67 24.99 -0.67
C VAL A 659 4.58 25.21 -2.19
N PRO A 660 4.80 24.19 -3.05
CA PRO A 660 4.79 24.35 -4.49
C PRO A 660 3.40 24.78 -5.00
N PHE A 661 3.38 25.92 -5.69
CA PHE A 661 2.15 26.52 -6.24
C PHE A 661 1.61 25.78 -7.47
N VAL A 662 2.42 24.96 -8.15
CA VAL A 662 2.03 24.26 -9.39
C VAL A 662 1.81 22.77 -9.13
N PRO A 663 0.65 22.19 -9.49
CA PRO A 663 0.33 20.77 -9.25
C PRO A 663 1.35 19.79 -9.82
N LEU A 664 2.06 20.19 -10.86
CA LEU A 664 3.20 19.48 -11.44
C LEU A 664 4.41 20.43 -11.37
N GLY A 665 5.01 20.59 -10.21
CA GLY A 665 6.12 21.51 -10.03
C GLY A 665 7.28 21.29 -11.00
N PRO A 666 8.13 22.30 -11.23
CA PRO A 666 9.23 22.22 -12.21
C PRO A 666 10.19 21.06 -11.94
N GLY A 667 10.21 20.53 -10.73
CA GLY A 667 11.08 19.42 -10.33
C GLY A 667 10.83 18.11 -11.05
N TRP A 668 9.58 17.73 -11.34
CA TRP A 668 9.30 16.48 -12.06
C TRP A 668 9.66 16.59 -13.54
N VAL A 669 9.38 17.73 -14.19
CA VAL A 669 9.79 18.00 -15.56
C VAL A 669 11.29 17.94 -15.68
N ARG A 670 12.01 18.55 -14.73
CA ARG A 670 13.45 18.45 -14.63
C ARG A 670 13.93 17.01 -14.47
N GLY A 671 13.30 16.24 -13.59
CA GLY A 671 13.63 14.82 -13.35
C GLY A 671 13.47 13.97 -14.62
N LEU A 672 12.34 14.11 -15.32
CA LEU A 672 12.08 13.41 -16.58
C LEU A 672 13.09 13.80 -17.67
N LEU A 673 13.33 15.11 -17.85
CA LEU A 673 14.30 15.59 -18.84
C LEU A 673 15.73 15.21 -18.47
N THR A 674 16.08 15.11 -17.18
CA THR A 674 17.38 14.59 -16.74
C THR A 674 17.54 13.12 -17.12
N GLY A 675 16.51 12.31 -16.97
CA GLY A 675 16.50 10.93 -17.42
C GLY A 675 16.73 10.81 -18.93
N VAL A 676 16.02 11.61 -19.74
CA VAL A 676 16.22 11.70 -21.20
C VAL A 676 17.64 12.16 -21.53
N TRP A 677 18.15 13.16 -20.80
CA TRP A 677 19.51 13.64 -21.01
C TRP A 677 20.56 12.57 -20.72
N VAL A 678 20.41 11.79 -19.64
CA VAL A 678 21.34 10.67 -19.31
C VAL A 678 21.34 9.65 -20.45
N LEU A 679 20.19 9.27 -20.97
CA LEU A 679 20.08 8.35 -22.11
C LEU A 679 20.78 8.92 -23.36
N CYS A 680 20.52 10.17 -23.69
CA CYS A 680 21.19 10.86 -24.80
C CYS A 680 22.71 10.98 -24.59
N ALA A 681 23.16 11.23 -23.34
CA ALA A 681 24.58 11.31 -22.99
C ALA A 681 25.29 9.98 -23.25
N VAL A 682 24.67 8.86 -22.90
CA VAL A 682 25.19 7.51 -23.16
C VAL A 682 25.42 7.31 -24.66
N VAL A 683 24.43 7.67 -25.49
CA VAL A 683 24.51 7.56 -26.97
C VAL A 683 25.58 8.49 -27.57
N VAL A 684 25.61 9.74 -27.09
CA VAL A 684 26.57 10.76 -27.58
C VAL A 684 28.02 10.45 -27.19
N LEU A 685 28.20 9.85 -26.01
CA LEU A 685 29.51 9.50 -25.44
C LEU A 685 29.95 8.08 -25.81
N ALA A 686 29.09 7.25 -26.41
CA ALA A 686 29.46 5.93 -26.91
C ALA A 686 30.60 6.02 -27.94
N PRO A 687 31.61 5.13 -27.87
CA PRO A 687 32.68 5.13 -28.86
C PRO A 687 32.13 4.82 -30.24
N ARG A 688 32.29 5.73 -31.17
CA ARG A 688 32.11 5.40 -32.58
C ARG A 688 33.13 4.33 -32.93
N ARG A 689 32.70 3.11 -33.25
CA ARG A 689 33.53 2.12 -33.91
C ARG A 689 34.01 2.76 -35.23
N GLY A 690 35.32 2.95 -35.36
CA GLY A 690 35.93 3.40 -36.61
C GLY A 690 35.50 2.43 -37.71
N ARG A 691 34.80 2.92 -38.71
CA ARG A 691 34.77 2.25 -40.03
C ARG A 691 36.22 2.26 -40.49
N THR A 692 36.86 1.13 -40.49
CA THR A 692 38.03 0.88 -41.30
C THR A 692 37.53 0.93 -42.76
N GLU A 693 37.81 2.02 -43.44
CA GLU A 693 37.73 2.06 -44.90
C GLU A 693 38.81 1.10 -45.42
N ASP A 694 38.40 -0.06 -45.92
CA ASP A 694 39.19 -0.85 -46.82
C ASP A 694 39.35 -0.04 -48.10
N ARG A 695 40.45 0.75 -48.20
CA ARG A 695 40.96 1.23 -49.46
C ARG A 695 41.52 0.00 -50.19
N ALA A 696 40.72 -0.56 -51.09
CA ALA A 696 41.20 -1.43 -52.13
C ALA A 696 42.20 -0.63 -52.99
N VAL A 697 43.46 -1.01 -52.91
CA VAL A 697 44.50 -0.57 -53.86
C VAL A 697 44.18 -1.26 -55.18
N ALA A 698 43.70 -0.47 -56.13
CA ALA A 698 43.61 -0.89 -57.53
C ALA A 698 45.05 -0.95 -58.11
N GLY A 699 45.61 -2.15 -58.17
CA GLY A 699 46.83 -2.41 -58.91
C GLY A 699 46.60 -2.31 -60.39
N THR A 700 47.29 -1.39 -61.00
CA THR A 700 47.45 -1.27 -62.49
C THR A 700 48.34 -2.41 -62.95
N GLU A 701 47.78 -3.33 -63.72
CA GLU A 701 48.58 -4.22 -64.63
C GLU A 701 48.78 -3.54 -65.94
N VAL A 702 50.08 -3.31 -66.26
CA VAL A 702 50.56 -3.01 -67.63
C VAL A 702 51.28 -4.26 -68.13
N ARG A 703 50.77 -4.82 -69.17
CA ARG A 703 51.35 -5.63 -70.29
C ARG A 703 52.70 -6.29 -70.10
N ALA A 704 52.76 -7.53 -70.37
CA ALA A 704 53.40 -8.15 -71.52
C ALA A 704 52.76 -9.51 -71.82
#